data_2cb0d88e614f59f4f0ef39203aacc0e2
#
_entry.id   2cb0d88e614f59f4f0ef39203aacc0e2
#
_cell.length_a   1.000
_cell.length_b   1.000
_cell.length_c   1.000
_cell.angle_alpha   90.00
_cell.angle_beta   90.00
_cell.angle_gamma   90.00
#
_symmetry.space_group_name_H-M   'P 1'
#
loop_
_entity.id
_entity.type
_entity.pdbx_description
1 polymer ?
#
loop_
_entity_poly.entity_id
_entity_poly.type
_entity_poly.pdbx_seq_one_letter_code
_entity_poly.pdbx_strand_id
1 'polypeptide(L)'
;MSPSRLFILRPVATALSMVAILIAGLIAYRLLPVSALPEVDYPTIQVVTLYPGASPDVMTSLVTSPLERQFGQMPGLNQMSSTSSGGASVITLQFSLDLSLDVAEQQVQAAINAASNLLPNDLPVPPTYNKVNPADAAVLTLAVTSPTMPLPQVRDLVDTRMAQRLSQIPGVGLVSVAGGQRPAVRVQVNPQALASAGLSLADLRTAVVGANVNQPKGNLDGPIRSTTINANDQLKSPTDYNDLIIAYRNDAPLRLSDVARAVQGAEDIRQAAWVGDKPAILLNVQRQPGANVIDVVDRIHALLPQLRAAMPATLDLVVVADRTQTIRDSVADVQFEMLLAVGLVVLVTFLFLRSLTATVIPSVVVPLSLIGTFGIMYLAGFSINNLTLMALTIATGFVVDDAIVMIENIARHLEEGETPLQAALKGAAQIGFTLISLTFSLIAVLIPLLFMTEVVGRLFREFAVTLAVAILISLVVSLTLTPMMCARLLRPESEQRHGRFHQATGALIDRVIAGYDRMLQVVLYIVVPKGFFPQQDSGLIQAITQAPQTISFAAMSQRQQEAARIIVQDPDVAAVSSFIGVDGSNPTLNNGRMQIALKPQSERSGDLKTVMARLQDALHGGTDLGLTVYMQPVQDLTIEDRVSRTQYQMTLSNPDLAVLSEWAPRLVERLRQVPQLADVTYDLQDQGLQTWVEIDRDAASRLGITAAVIDEALYDAFGQRLISTVFTQSNQYRVVLEVLPQFRQSPQSLDHIHVPTASGAQVPLSSVARISEGRTVLAVNRLDQFPMTTVSFNLAPGASLSGAVEAISAVQAEIGLPLAIDTRFQGAALAFQNSLDSTLWLILAAVVTMYIVLGILYESYIHPITILSTLPSAGVGALLALLISGTDLDMIGIIGIILLIGIVKKNAIMMIDFALEAERKRGLAPREAIHEAALLRFRPILMTTLAALFGALPLMLSTGTGAELRQPLGLVMVGGLLVSQVLTLFTTPVIYLMFDRLARRRGGAGAAARQAP
;
A
#
# COMPACT_ATOMS: atom_id res chain seq x y z
N MET A 1 23.81 44.23 -10.77
CA MET A 1 24.18 43.64 -12.07
C MET A 1 23.17 42.52 -12.34
N SER A 2 22.57 42.50 -13.53
CA SER A 2 21.65 41.39 -13.88
C SER A 2 22.40 40.07 -13.94
N PRO A 3 21.91 38.99 -13.26
CA PRO A 3 22.57 37.69 -13.33
C PRO A 3 22.74 37.15 -14.75
N SER A 4 21.78 37.45 -15.63
CA SER A 4 21.73 37.00 -17.03
C SER A 4 22.84 37.57 -17.89
N ARG A 5 23.42 38.73 -17.53
CA ARG A 5 24.42 39.41 -18.36
C ARG A 5 25.68 38.57 -18.67
N LEU A 6 26.16 37.83 -17.65
CA LEU A 6 27.35 36.98 -17.80
C LEU A 6 27.11 35.88 -18.85
N PHE A 7 25.94 35.26 -18.78
CA PHE A 7 25.56 34.11 -19.62
C PHE A 7 25.22 34.52 -21.07
N ILE A 8 24.63 35.71 -21.27
CA ILE A 8 24.34 36.26 -22.59
C ILE A 8 25.66 36.54 -23.33
N LEU A 9 26.67 37.08 -22.62
CA LEU A 9 27.97 37.46 -23.22
C LEU A 9 28.92 36.27 -23.42
N ARG A 10 28.66 35.10 -22.79
CA ARG A 10 29.48 33.89 -22.91
C ARG A 10 28.65 32.67 -23.37
N PRO A 11 28.19 32.67 -24.63
CA PRO A 11 27.23 31.66 -25.12
C PRO A 11 27.78 30.24 -25.13
N VAL A 12 29.10 30.06 -25.38
CA VAL A 12 29.72 28.72 -25.35
C VAL A 12 29.72 28.15 -23.95
N ALA A 13 30.10 28.96 -22.96
CA ALA A 13 30.07 28.50 -21.54
C ALA A 13 28.65 28.16 -21.11
N THR A 14 27.66 28.97 -21.47
CA THR A 14 26.25 28.74 -21.19
C THR A 14 25.76 27.45 -21.83
N ALA A 15 26.02 27.22 -23.10
CA ALA A 15 25.62 26.00 -23.82
C ALA A 15 26.26 24.75 -23.22
N LEU A 16 27.56 24.77 -22.89
CA LEU A 16 28.27 23.65 -22.29
C LEU A 16 27.76 23.33 -20.87
N SER A 17 27.43 24.35 -20.08
CA SER A 17 26.81 24.16 -18.76
C SER A 17 25.45 23.48 -18.88
N MET A 18 24.62 23.84 -19.85
CA MET A 18 23.34 23.22 -20.10
C MET A 18 23.45 21.77 -20.57
N VAL A 19 24.45 21.51 -21.44
CA VAL A 19 24.77 20.12 -21.86
C VAL A 19 25.23 19.27 -20.67
N ALA A 20 26.02 19.86 -19.76
CA ALA A 20 26.41 19.13 -18.52
C ALA A 20 25.23 18.77 -17.65
N ILE A 21 24.26 19.69 -17.46
CA ILE A 21 23.00 19.40 -16.73
C ILE A 21 22.22 18.29 -17.44
N LEU A 22 22.11 18.33 -18.76
CA LEU A 22 21.41 17.32 -19.55
C LEU A 22 22.08 15.95 -19.40
N ILE A 23 23.41 15.87 -19.52
CA ILE A 23 24.14 14.59 -19.36
C ILE A 23 23.97 14.05 -17.94
N ALA A 24 24.14 14.89 -16.92
CA ALA A 24 23.96 14.47 -15.52
C ALA A 24 22.54 13.94 -15.26
N GLY A 25 21.53 14.63 -15.78
CA GLY A 25 20.13 14.19 -15.67
C GLY A 25 19.84 12.87 -16.39
N LEU A 26 20.40 12.68 -17.59
CA LEU A 26 20.24 11.42 -18.36
C LEU A 26 20.92 10.23 -17.67
N ILE A 27 22.09 10.44 -17.08
CA ILE A 27 22.77 9.41 -16.29
C ILE A 27 21.93 9.07 -15.05
N ALA A 28 21.47 10.08 -14.32
CA ALA A 28 20.65 9.91 -13.14
C ALA A 28 19.33 9.18 -13.46
N TYR A 29 18.68 9.50 -14.57
CA TYR A 29 17.45 8.83 -15.01
C TYR A 29 17.62 7.31 -15.14
N ARG A 30 18.80 6.86 -15.63
CA ARG A 30 19.08 5.42 -15.75
C ARG A 30 19.42 4.73 -14.43
N LEU A 31 19.82 5.51 -13.43
CA LEU A 31 20.23 5.01 -12.12
C LEU A 31 19.11 5.11 -11.09
N LEU A 32 18.07 5.90 -11.36
CA LEU A 32 16.91 6.03 -10.47
C LEU A 32 16.09 4.73 -10.42
N PRO A 33 15.74 4.25 -9.23
CA PRO A 33 14.84 3.12 -9.09
C PRO A 33 13.43 3.48 -9.56
N VAL A 34 12.70 2.49 -10.09
CA VAL A 34 11.30 2.65 -10.53
C VAL A 34 10.41 1.94 -9.52
N SER A 35 9.38 2.63 -9.02
CA SER A 35 8.40 2.10 -8.07
C SER A 35 6.99 2.60 -8.38
N ALA A 36 5.96 2.02 -7.78
CA ALA A 36 4.59 2.50 -7.92
C ALA A 36 4.39 3.85 -7.22
N LEU A 37 4.82 3.91 -5.97
CA LEU A 37 4.71 5.06 -5.06
C LEU A 37 6.05 5.27 -4.34
N PRO A 38 6.25 6.45 -3.69
CA PRO A 38 7.34 6.66 -2.74
C PRO A 38 7.36 5.62 -1.63
N GLU A 39 8.51 5.44 -1.00
CA GLU A 39 8.67 4.53 0.13
C GLU A 39 8.02 5.13 1.40
N VAL A 40 6.89 4.54 1.81
CA VAL A 40 6.06 5.02 2.93
C VAL A 40 5.63 3.92 3.88
N ASP A 41 6.15 2.70 3.69
CA ASP A 41 5.76 1.56 4.49
C ASP A 41 6.18 1.74 5.95
N TYR A 42 5.30 1.36 6.87
CA TYR A 42 5.67 1.23 8.27
C TYR A 42 6.63 0.05 8.43
N PRO A 43 7.73 0.21 9.19
CA PRO A 43 8.54 -0.93 9.59
C PRO A 43 7.66 -1.93 10.34
N THR A 44 7.42 -3.09 9.74
CA THR A 44 6.50 -4.10 10.27
C THR A 44 7.19 -5.44 10.34
N ILE A 45 7.04 -6.11 11.48
CA ILE A 45 7.59 -7.44 11.73
C ILE A 45 6.46 -8.35 12.20
N GLN A 46 6.31 -9.49 11.51
CA GLN A 46 5.40 -10.55 11.91
C GLN A 46 6.14 -11.62 12.70
N VAL A 47 5.62 -11.97 13.86
CA VAL A 47 6.10 -13.09 14.68
C VAL A 47 5.08 -14.22 14.64
N VAL A 48 5.52 -15.42 14.25
CA VAL A 48 4.68 -16.61 14.13
C VAL A 48 5.19 -17.70 15.07
N THR A 49 4.28 -18.27 15.85
CA THR A 49 4.55 -19.42 16.72
C THR A 49 3.51 -20.50 16.48
N LEU A 50 3.97 -21.70 16.19
CA LEU A 50 3.10 -22.84 15.96
C LEU A 50 3.14 -23.81 17.16
N TYR A 51 1.95 -24.20 17.65
CA TYR A 51 1.77 -25.18 18.70
C TYR A 51 0.61 -26.11 18.33
N PRO A 52 0.83 -27.09 17.45
CA PRO A 52 -0.22 -27.96 16.94
C PRO A 52 -1.04 -28.60 18.04
N GLY A 53 -2.38 -28.60 17.89
CA GLY A 53 -3.31 -29.14 18.86
C GLY A 53 -3.76 -28.20 19.97
N ALA A 54 -3.09 -27.05 20.15
CA ALA A 54 -3.50 -26.05 21.13
C ALA A 54 -4.79 -25.34 20.71
N SER A 55 -5.70 -25.09 21.65
CA SER A 55 -6.90 -24.27 21.43
C SER A 55 -6.52 -22.77 21.37
N PRO A 56 -7.39 -21.90 20.82
CA PRO A 56 -7.14 -20.44 20.80
C PRO A 56 -6.88 -19.86 22.20
N ASP A 57 -7.58 -20.35 23.25
CA ASP A 57 -7.37 -19.89 24.62
C ASP A 57 -6.01 -20.33 25.18
N VAL A 58 -5.59 -21.57 24.89
CA VAL A 58 -4.26 -22.08 25.24
C VAL A 58 -3.18 -21.29 24.52
N MET A 59 -3.35 -21.04 23.22
CA MET A 59 -2.43 -20.21 22.46
C MET A 59 -2.32 -18.79 23.02
N THR A 60 -3.45 -18.19 23.37
CA THR A 60 -3.50 -16.84 23.95
C THR A 60 -2.75 -16.78 25.28
N SER A 61 -3.00 -17.73 26.18
CA SER A 61 -2.47 -17.69 27.55
C SER A 61 -1.01 -18.11 27.63
N LEU A 62 -0.61 -19.17 26.91
CA LEU A 62 0.73 -19.77 27.03
C LEU A 62 1.74 -19.20 26.03
N VAL A 63 1.31 -18.64 24.90
CA VAL A 63 2.21 -18.18 23.83
C VAL A 63 2.04 -16.69 23.56
N THR A 64 0.84 -16.25 23.19
CA THR A 64 0.62 -14.87 22.71
C THR A 64 0.84 -13.85 23.82
N SER A 65 0.18 -14.00 24.97
CA SER A 65 0.26 -13.04 26.08
C SER A 65 1.67 -12.90 26.69
N PRO A 66 2.46 -13.97 26.89
CA PRO A 66 3.86 -13.84 27.29
C PRO A 66 4.70 -13.06 26.28
N LEU A 67 4.54 -13.31 24.98
CA LEU A 67 5.25 -12.58 23.91
C LEU A 67 4.82 -11.11 23.87
N GLU A 68 3.51 -10.83 23.89
CA GLU A 68 2.99 -9.45 23.87
C GLU A 68 3.52 -8.58 25.02
N ARG A 69 3.67 -9.17 26.21
CA ARG A 69 4.22 -8.44 27.37
C ARG A 69 5.66 -7.99 27.14
N GLN A 70 6.47 -8.80 26.47
CA GLN A 70 7.83 -8.45 26.14
C GLN A 70 7.87 -7.43 24.99
N PHE A 71 7.07 -7.64 23.96
CA PHE A 71 7.00 -6.72 22.82
C PHE A 71 6.46 -5.34 23.21
N GLY A 72 5.49 -5.26 24.13
CA GLY A 72 4.93 -3.98 24.57
C GLY A 72 5.92 -3.06 25.30
N GLN A 73 7.13 -3.55 25.63
CA GLN A 73 8.20 -2.75 26.24
C GLN A 73 9.18 -2.16 25.23
N MET A 74 9.04 -2.49 23.94
CA MET A 74 9.97 -2.03 22.91
C MET A 74 9.74 -0.55 22.56
N PRO A 75 10.79 0.27 22.55
CA PRO A 75 10.68 1.67 22.14
C PRO A 75 10.38 1.79 20.65
N GLY A 76 9.53 2.73 20.30
CA GLY A 76 9.14 2.98 18.90
C GLY A 76 8.08 2.02 18.35
N LEU A 77 7.53 1.11 19.17
CA LEU A 77 6.36 0.33 18.80
C LEU A 77 5.14 1.26 18.73
N ASN A 78 4.50 1.30 17.57
CA ASN A 78 3.33 2.13 17.32
C ASN A 78 2.04 1.37 17.58
N GLN A 79 1.97 0.12 17.11
CA GLN A 79 0.81 -0.75 17.25
C GLN A 79 1.24 -2.22 17.30
N MET A 80 0.55 -2.98 18.13
CA MET A 80 0.72 -4.43 18.23
C MET A 80 -0.63 -5.11 18.09
N SER A 81 -0.78 -5.91 17.06
CA SER A 81 -1.96 -6.74 16.87
C SER A 81 -1.61 -8.21 16.90
N SER A 82 -2.49 -9.03 17.42
CA SER A 82 -2.27 -10.47 17.46
C SER A 82 -3.54 -11.26 17.15
N THR A 83 -3.34 -12.47 16.63
CA THR A 83 -4.38 -13.47 16.41
C THR A 83 -3.92 -14.80 16.97
N SER A 84 -4.64 -15.31 17.95
CA SER A 84 -4.46 -16.66 18.51
C SER A 84 -5.56 -17.57 17.96
N SER A 85 -5.16 -18.60 17.24
CA SER A 85 -6.07 -19.58 16.62
C SER A 85 -5.72 -21.01 17.02
N GLY A 86 -6.43 -22.00 16.49
CA GLY A 86 -6.13 -23.39 16.76
C GLY A 86 -4.73 -23.80 16.30
N GLY A 87 -3.76 -23.83 17.20
CA GLY A 87 -2.39 -24.23 16.95
C GLY A 87 -1.46 -23.17 16.41
N ALA A 88 -1.88 -21.91 16.27
CA ALA A 88 -1.04 -20.82 15.77
C ALA A 88 -1.24 -19.51 16.54
N SER A 89 -0.15 -18.80 16.80
CA SER A 89 -0.10 -17.42 17.27
C SER A 89 0.62 -16.57 16.24
N VAL A 90 -0.03 -15.52 15.78
CA VAL A 90 0.53 -14.55 14.85
C VAL A 90 0.48 -13.17 15.48
N ILE A 91 1.62 -12.54 15.70
CA ILE A 91 1.73 -11.21 16.29
C ILE A 91 2.34 -10.29 15.24
N THR A 92 1.68 -9.20 14.94
CA THR A 92 2.16 -8.15 14.03
C THR A 92 2.58 -6.94 14.83
N LEU A 93 3.82 -6.51 14.63
CA LEU A 93 4.45 -5.39 15.30
C LEU A 93 4.70 -4.30 14.28
N GLN A 94 4.00 -3.18 14.40
CA GLN A 94 4.16 -2.02 13.55
C GLN A 94 4.91 -0.94 14.33
N PHE A 95 6.03 -0.49 13.80
CA PHE A 95 6.87 0.52 14.42
C PHE A 95 6.68 1.90 13.81
N SER A 96 7.16 2.93 14.50
CA SER A 96 7.14 4.31 13.98
C SER A 96 7.95 4.41 12.68
N LEU A 97 7.51 5.29 11.78
CA LEU A 97 8.15 5.49 10.48
C LEU A 97 9.62 5.93 10.59
N ASP A 98 10.03 6.50 11.72
CA ASP A 98 11.41 6.99 11.93
C ASP A 98 12.36 5.90 12.43
N LEU A 99 11.86 4.72 12.81
CA LEU A 99 12.65 3.59 13.25
C LEU A 99 13.12 2.77 12.05
N SER A 100 14.40 2.44 11.95
CA SER A 100 14.87 1.53 10.90
C SER A 100 14.42 0.10 11.17
N LEU A 101 14.09 -0.62 10.10
CA LEU A 101 13.63 -2.02 10.17
C LEU A 101 14.66 -2.94 10.84
N ASP A 102 15.96 -2.69 10.64
CA ASP A 102 17.03 -3.49 11.23
C ASP A 102 17.13 -3.29 12.77
N VAL A 103 16.87 -2.08 13.25
CA VAL A 103 16.80 -1.81 14.70
C VAL A 103 15.56 -2.48 15.31
N ALA A 104 14.42 -2.41 14.62
CA ALA A 104 13.20 -3.10 15.01
C ALA A 104 13.42 -4.61 15.11
N GLU A 105 14.10 -5.21 14.12
CA GLU A 105 14.48 -6.64 14.10
C GLU A 105 15.28 -7.03 15.33
N GLN A 106 16.32 -6.26 15.66
CA GLN A 106 17.16 -6.54 16.84
C GLN A 106 16.36 -6.48 18.15
N GLN A 107 15.43 -5.52 18.27
CA GLN A 107 14.56 -5.41 19.43
C GLN A 107 13.60 -6.60 19.54
N VAL A 108 12.97 -7.01 18.42
CA VAL A 108 12.06 -8.17 18.38
C VAL A 108 12.82 -9.44 18.76
N GLN A 109 14.01 -9.67 18.21
CA GLN A 109 14.82 -10.84 18.54
C GLN A 109 15.19 -10.85 20.04
N ALA A 110 15.58 -9.71 20.60
CA ALA A 110 15.88 -9.59 22.03
C ALA A 110 14.66 -9.89 22.90
N ALA A 111 13.47 -9.40 22.49
CA ALA A 111 12.22 -9.65 23.21
C ALA A 111 11.78 -11.12 23.13
N ILE A 112 11.94 -11.79 21.97
CA ILE A 112 11.70 -13.24 21.84
C ILE A 112 12.63 -14.02 22.78
N ASN A 113 13.90 -13.68 22.82
CA ASN A 113 14.87 -14.33 23.71
C ASN A 113 14.49 -14.12 25.19
N ALA A 114 14.04 -12.93 25.56
CA ALA A 114 13.58 -12.65 26.93
C ALA A 114 12.30 -13.44 27.30
N ALA A 115 11.42 -13.67 26.32
CA ALA A 115 10.21 -14.46 26.51
C ALA A 115 10.46 -15.97 26.57
N SER A 116 11.60 -16.49 26.11
CA SER A 116 11.84 -17.92 25.89
C SER A 116 11.55 -18.82 27.11
N ASN A 117 11.89 -18.34 28.31
CA ASN A 117 11.63 -19.08 29.56
C ASN A 117 10.17 -19.02 30.04
N LEU A 118 9.33 -18.21 29.41
CA LEU A 118 7.92 -18.07 29.72
C LEU A 118 7.02 -18.91 28.80
N LEU A 119 7.61 -19.43 27.71
CA LEU A 119 6.93 -20.22 26.71
C LEU A 119 6.95 -21.71 27.06
N PRO A 120 6.00 -22.52 26.53
CA PRO A 120 6.02 -23.96 26.69
C PRO A 120 7.35 -24.58 26.20
N ASN A 121 7.90 -25.50 27.00
CA ASN A 121 9.16 -26.18 26.66
C ASN A 121 9.04 -27.20 25.52
N ASP A 122 7.84 -27.63 25.19
CA ASP A 122 7.53 -28.61 24.15
C ASP A 122 7.07 -27.96 22.83
N LEU A 123 7.31 -26.66 22.65
CA LEU A 123 7.11 -26.02 21.35
C LEU A 123 7.95 -26.72 20.28
N PRO A 124 7.34 -27.13 19.14
CA PRO A 124 8.05 -27.81 18.06
C PRO A 124 9.18 -26.99 17.44
N VAL A 125 8.98 -25.66 17.41
CA VAL A 125 9.94 -24.66 16.90
C VAL A 125 9.78 -23.40 17.76
N PRO A 126 10.87 -22.71 18.13
CA PRO A 126 10.79 -21.39 18.77
C PRO A 126 10.00 -20.39 17.91
N PRO A 127 9.49 -19.29 18.50
CA PRO A 127 8.88 -18.21 17.75
C PRO A 127 9.81 -17.73 16.62
N THR A 128 9.27 -17.61 15.41
CA THR A 128 10.00 -17.12 14.24
C THR A 128 9.45 -15.74 13.86
N TYR A 129 10.32 -14.87 13.36
CA TYR A 129 9.90 -13.56 12.89
C TYR A 129 10.28 -13.34 11.42
N ASN A 130 9.48 -12.52 10.75
CA ASN A 130 9.67 -12.15 9.35
C ASN A 130 9.47 -10.64 9.19
N LYS A 131 10.32 -10.01 8.38
CA LYS A 131 10.21 -8.57 8.04
C LYS A 131 9.18 -8.39 6.93
N VAL A 132 7.91 -8.48 7.28
CA VAL A 132 6.78 -8.35 6.34
C VAL A 132 5.58 -7.69 7.00
N ASN A 133 4.81 -6.98 6.21
CA ASN A 133 3.46 -6.60 6.56
C ASN A 133 2.50 -7.70 6.05
N PRO A 134 1.79 -8.42 6.94
CA PRO A 134 0.89 -9.50 6.51
C PRO A 134 -0.32 -9.01 5.69
N ALA A 135 -0.65 -7.72 5.76
CA ALA A 135 -1.70 -7.12 4.94
C ALA A 135 -1.26 -6.90 3.47
N ASP A 136 0.06 -6.79 3.23
CA ASP A 136 0.58 -6.67 1.87
C ASP A 136 0.32 -7.94 1.06
N ALA A 137 -0.20 -7.76 -0.15
CA ALA A 137 -0.31 -8.86 -1.09
C ALA A 137 1.09 -9.31 -1.56
N ALA A 138 1.22 -10.60 -1.87
CA ALA A 138 2.45 -11.14 -2.45
C ALA A 138 2.85 -10.36 -3.72
N VAL A 139 4.13 -10.03 -3.85
CA VAL A 139 4.65 -9.33 -5.03
C VAL A 139 4.74 -10.26 -6.24
N LEU A 140 4.96 -11.54 -5.96
CA LEU A 140 5.01 -12.62 -6.96
C LEU A 140 4.43 -13.90 -6.34
N THR A 141 3.52 -14.56 -7.07
CA THR A 141 3.02 -15.88 -6.70
C THR A 141 3.43 -16.88 -7.75
N LEU A 142 4.20 -17.89 -7.31
CA LEU A 142 4.61 -19.01 -8.13
C LEU A 142 3.82 -20.26 -7.73
N ALA A 143 3.48 -21.08 -8.69
CA ALA A 143 2.85 -22.37 -8.46
C ALA A 143 3.71 -23.50 -9.02
N VAL A 144 3.85 -24.56 -8.25
CA VAL A 144 4.51 -25.79 -8.69
C VAL A 144 3.50 -26.92 -8.67
N THR A 145 3.28 -27.52 -9.84
CA THR A 145 2.38 -28.64 -10.03
C THR A 145 3.13 -29.83 -10.60
N SER A 146 2.59 -31.04 -10.41
CA SER A 146 3.08 -32.24 -11.07
C SER A 146 1.93 -33.16 -11.41
N PRO A 147 1.89 -33.73 -12.62
CA PRO A 147 0.90 -34.73 -12.97
C PRO A 147 1.23 -36.15 -12.44
N THR A 148 2.47 -36.40 -12.03
CA THR A 148 2.95 -37.75 -11.69
C THR A 148 3.55 -37.86 -10.29
N MET A 149 4.10 -36.79 -9.74
CA MET A 149 4.78 -36.79 -8.45
C MET A 149 3.79 -36.45 -7.32
N PRO A 150 3.77 -37.20 -6.22
CA PRO A 150 2.94 -36.85 -5.04
C PRO A 150 3.31 -35.50 -4.47
N LEU A 151 2.32 -34.71 -4.03
CA LEU A 151 2.50 -33.35 -3.48
C LEU A 151 3.54 -33.27 -2.35
N PRO A 152 3.65 -34.24 -1.41
CA PRO A 152 4.71 -34.20 -0.39
C PRO A 152 6.12 -34.19 -0.98
N GLN A 153 6.37 -34.92 -2.05
CA GLN A 153 7.67 -34.89 -2.73
C GLN A 153 7.90 -33.58 -3.49
N VAL A 154 6.84 -33.03 -4.12
CA VAL A 154 6.89 -31.71 -4.75
C VAL A 154 7.23 -30.65 -3.72
N ARG A 155 6.57 -30.70 -2.56
CA ARG A 155 6.80 -29.78 -1.45
C ARG A 155 8.25 -29.82 -0.96
N ASP A 156 8.81 -31.00 -0.77
CA ASP A 156 10.18 -31.18 -0.32
C ASP A 156 11.20 -30.54 -1.29
N LEU A 157 10.99 -30.76 -2.58
CA LEU A 157 11.83 -30.14 -3.62
C LEU A 157 11.68 -28.60 -3.65
N VAL A 158 10.47 -28.10 -3.47
CA VAL A 158 10.19 -26.67 -3.41
C VAL A 158 10.87 -26.03 -2.19
N ASP A 159 10.74 -26.64 -1.02
CA ASP A 159 11.36 -26.14 0.22
C ASP A 159 12.89 -26.14 0.11
N THR A 160 13.48 -27.23 -0.36
CA THR A 160 14.95 -27.39 -0.36
C THR A 160 15.65 -26.67 -1.51
N ARG A 161 15.02 -26.52 -2.67
CA ARG A 161 15.69 -26.02 -3.88
C ARG A 161 15.21 -24.63 -4.31
N MET A 162 13.98 -24.25 -3.97
CA MET A 162 13.39 -22.99 -4.41
C MET A 162 13.24 -21.98 -3.26
N ALA A 163 12.49 -22.32 -2.21
CA ALA A 163 12.13 -21.36 -1.16
C ALA A 163 13.36 -20.76 -0.48
N GLN A 164 14.37 -21.56 -0.17
CA GLN A 164 15.61 -21.07 0.45
C GLN A 164 16.37 -20.09 -0.44
N ARG A 165 16.46 -20.35 -1.75
CA ARG A 165 17.15 -19.44 -2.68
C ARG A 165 16.40 -18.16 -2.90
N LEU A 166 15.06 -18.24 -2.98
CA LEU A 166 14.21 -17.06 -3.11
C LEU A 166 14.28 -16.17 -1.86
N SER A 167 14.30 -16.77 -0.67
CA SER A 167 14.41 -16.03 0.61
C SER A 167 15.75 -15.31 0.78
N GLN A 168 16.80 -15.72 0.06
CA GLN A 168 18.11 -15.07 0.11
C GLN A 168 18.24 -13.85 -0.80
N ILE A 169 17.23 -13.58 -1.63
CA ILE A 169 17.23 -12.42 -2.51
C ILE A 169 17.05 -11.15 -1.68
N PRO A 170 17.94 -10.14 -1.81
CA PRO A 170 17.78 -8.88 -1.11
C PRO A 170 16.43 -8.22 -1.41
N GLY A 171 15.72 -7.78 -0.35
CA GLY A 171 14.40 -7.20 -0.44
C GLY A 171 13.25 -8.19 -0.30
N VAL A 172 13.50 -9.51 -0.31
CA VAL A 172 12.50 -10.52 0.05
C VAL A 172 12.37 -10.58 1.56
N GLY A 173 11.15 -10.39 2.08
CA GLY A 173 10.84 -10.47 3.51
C GLY A 173 10.42 -11.86 3.94
N LEU A 174 9.61 -12.52 3.10
CA LEU A 174 9.10 -13.86 3.37
C LEU A 174 8.81 -14.59 2.04
N VAL A 175 9.18 -15.85 1.98
CA VAL A 175 8.67 -16.80 1.00
C VAL A 175 7.77 -17.79 1.73
N SER A 176 6.48 -17.53 1.73
CA SER A 176 5.52 -18.47 2.31
C SER A 176 5.18 -19.57 1.32
N VAL A 177 5.22 -20.81 1.78
CA VAL A 177 4.91 -21.96 0.94
C VAL A 177 3.59 -22.55 1.41
N ALA A 178 2.52 -22.26 0.67
CA ALA A 178 1.18 -22.73 0.96
C ALA A 178 0.86 -24.04 0.25
N GLY A 179 -0.14 -24.77 0.76
CA GLY A 179 -0.54 -26.08 0.26
C GLY A 179 -0.09 -27.25 1.16
N GLY A 180 0.52 -26.93 2.30
CA GLY A 180 0.89 -27.89 3.36
C GLY A 180 1.85 -28.96 2.84
N GLN A 181 1.47 -30.18 3.06
CA GLN A 181 2.08 -31.38 2.44
C GLN A 181 3.58 -31.57 2.70
N ARG A 182 4.18 -30.92 3.74
CA ARG A 182 5.55 -31.24 4.14
C ARG A 182 5.62 -32.71 4.52
N PRO A 183 6.56 -33.51 3.96
CA PRO A 183 6.62 -34.95 4.22
C PRO A 183 6.81 -35.25 5.71
N ALA A 184 6.08 -36.26 6.19
CA ALA A 184 6.22 -36.76 7.54
C ALA A 184 5.88 -38.27 7.60
N VAL A 185 6.37 -38.96 8.61
CA VAL A 185 5.91 -40.29 8.98
C VAL A 185 4.77 -40.14 9.97
N ARG A 186 3.61 -40.69 9.65
CA ARG A 186 2.43 -40.63 10.56
C ARG A 186 2.20 -41.97 11.19
N VAL A 187 2.29 -42.01 12.53
CA VAL A 187 1.99 -43.19 13.35
C VAL A 187 0.55 -43.10 13.77
N GLN A 188 -0.30 -43.86 13.13
CA GLN A 188 -1.75 -43.89 13.31
C GLN A 188 -2.14 -45.03 14.23
N VAL A 189 -2.58 -44.72 15.43
CA VAL A 189 -2.81 -45.69 16.50
C VAL A 189 -4.25 -46.22 16.51
N ASN A 190 -4.40 -47.52 16.75
CA ASN A 190 -5.67 -48.08 17.14
C ASN A 190 -5.73 -48.05 18.69
N PRO A 191 -6.51 -47.18 19.30
CA PRO A 191 -6.53 -46.99 20.78
C PRO A 191 -7.07 -48.20 21.49
N GLN A 192 -8.02 -48.96 20.91
CA GLN A 192 -8.58 -50.16 21.48
C GLN A 192 -7.58 -51.35 21.48
N ALA A 193 -6.85 -51.55 20.37
CA ALA A 193 -5.82 -52.58 20.29
C ALA A 193 -4.68 -52.23 21.27
N LEU A 194 -4.27 -50.96 21.36
CA LEU A 194 -3.23 -50.53 22.28
C LEU A 194 -3.63 -50.75 23.75
N ALA A 195 -4.86 -50.35 24.14
CA ALA A 195 -5.38 -50.56 25.48
C ALA A 195 -5.51 -52.07 25.80
N SER A 196 -5.97 -52.90 24.86
CA SER A 196 -6.04 -54.36 25.00
C SER A 196 -4.67 -55.02 25.22
N ALA A 197 -3.61 -54.41 24.66
CA ALA A 197 -2.22 -54.78 24.91
C ALA A 197 -1.70 -54.27 26.26
N GLY A 198 -2.48 -53.51 27.00
CA GLY A 198 -2.13 -52.94 28.32
C GLY A 198 -1.12 -51.77 28.20
N LEU A 199 -1.07 -51.07 27.05
CA LEU A 199 -0.21 -49.94 26.80
C LEU A 199 -1.01 -48.65 26.65
N SER A 200 -0.45 -47.54 27.10
CA SER A 200 -0.97 -46.21 26.88
C SER A 200 -0.37 -45.56 25.62
N LEU A 201 -0.97 -44.46 25.14
CA LEU A 201 -0.41 -43.64 24.07
C LEU A 201 0.97 -43.06 24.45
N ALA A 202 1.17 -42.71 25.71
CA ALA A 202 2.45 -42.23 26.22
C ALA A 202 3.54 -43.31 26.19
N ASP A 203 3.20 -44.59 26.47
CA ASP A 203 4.16 -45.69 26.34
C ASP A 203 4.57 -45.87 24.89
N LEU A 204 3.63 -45.87 23.96
CA LEU A 204 3.91 -45.94 22.53
C LEU A 204 4.78 -44.80 22.07
N ARG A 205 4.43 -43.55 22.46
CA ARG A 205 5.24 -42.37 22.15
C ARG A 205 6.68 -42.55 22.63
N THR A 206 6.85 -42.95 23.88
CA THR A 206 8.17 -43.15 24.51
C THR A 206 8.97 -44.21 23.75
N ALA A 207 8.36 -45.33 23.34
CA ALA A 207 9.00 -46.38 22.56
C ALA A 207 9.45 -45.86 21.19
N VAL A 208 8.60 -45.12 20.48
CA VAL A 208 8.92 -44.53 19.16
C VAL A 208 10.04 -43.48 19.25
N VAL A 209 9.98 -42.58 20.27
CA VAL A 209 11.03 -41.58 20.50
C VAL A 209 12.37 -42.22 20.83
N GLY A 210 12.35 -43.23 21.71
CA GLY A 210 13.57 -43.96 22.11
C GLY A 210 14.20 -44.76 20.99
N ALA A 211 13.42 -45.21 20.01
CA ALA A 211 13.93 -45.98 18.87
C ALA A 211 14.52 -45.14 17.71
N ASN A 212 14.23 -43.84 17.69
CA ASN A 212 14.70 -42.94 16.64
C ASN A 212 15.58 -41.82 17.22
N VAL A 213 16.87 -42.07 17.24
CA VAL A 213 17.89 -41.25 17.87
C VAL A 213 19.01 -40.94 16.90
N ASN A 214 19.56 -39.75 16.96
CA ASN A 214 20.78 -39.38 16.19
C ASN A 214 21.73 -38.64 17.13
N GLN A 215 22.65 -39.39 17.76
CA GLN A 215 23.57 -38.85 18.74
C GLN A 215 25.04 -39.07 18.34
N PRO A 216 25.97 -38.21 18.80
CA PRO A 216 27.40 -38.42 18.59
C PRO A 216 27.88 -39.72 19.24
N LYS A 217 28.71 -40.50 18.52
CA LYS A 217 29.24 -41.76 18.99
C LYS A 217 30.75 -41.79 19.20
N GLY A 218 31.42 -40.71 18.76
CA GLY A 218 32.90 -40.60 18.86
C GLY A 218 33.67 -41.45 17.82
N ASN A 219 34.91 -41.68 18.11
CA ASN A 219 35.83 -42.45 17.28
C ASN A 219 36.76 -43.34 18.14
N LEU A 220 37.23 -44.39 17.55
CA LEU A 220 38.32 -45.21 18.08
C LEU A 220 39.63 -44.62 17.54
N ASP A 221 40.45 -44.08 18.42
CA ASP A 221 41.68 -43.43 18.04
C ASP A 221 42.88 -44.27 18.52
N GLY A 222 43.39 -45.11 17.62
CA GLY A 222 44.54 -45.96 17.85
C GLY A 222 45.86 -45.30 17.42
N PRO A 223 47.01 -45.92 17.68
CA PRO A 223 48.30 -45.31 17.43
C PRO A 223 48.63 -45.05 15.96
N ILE A 224 47.87 -45.64 15.01
CA ILE A 224 48.15 -45.53 13.58
C ILE A 224 46.87 -45.22 12.79
N ARG A 225 45.67 -45.57 13.30
CA ARG A 225 44.42 -45.42 12.60
C ARG A 225 43.34 -44.86 13.53
N SER A 226 42.60 -43.87 13.01
CA SER A 226 41.37 -43.42 13.65
C SER A 226 40.17 -43.95 12.88
N THR A 227 39.17 -44.48 13.58
CA THR A 227 37.95 -45.05 13.00
C THR A 227 36.75 -44.39 13.63
N THR A 228 35.92 -43.73 12.80
CA THR A 228 34.65 -43.12 13.25
C THR A 228 33.64 -44.22 13.55
N ILE A 229 32.94 -44.10 14.69
CA ILE A 229 31.86 -45.01 15.08
C ILE A 229 30.57 -44.45 14.50
N ASN A 230 29.78 -45.27 13.80
CA ASN A 230 28.45 -44.94 13.29
C ASN A 230 27.51 -46.12 13.58
N ALA A 231 26.16 -45.80 13.62
CA ALA A 231 25.14 -46.81 13.86
C ALA A 231 23.89 -46.50 13.04
N ASN A 232 23.02 -47.45 12.85
CA ASN A 232 21.70 -47.32 12.21
C ASN A 232 20.63 -46.91 13.23
N ASP A 233 20.88 -45.83 13.94
CA ASP A 233 20.08 -45.36 15.08
C ASP A 233 18.83 -44.55 14.70
N GLN A 234 18.60 -44.25 13.41
CA GLN A 234 17.41 -43.59 12.91
C GLN A 234 16.53 -44.55 12.12
N LEU A 235 15.23 -44.41 12.37
CA LEU A 235 14.16 -45.01 11.56
C LEU A 235 13.76 -44.04 10.46
N LYS A 236 13.99 -44.37 9.20
CA LYS A 236 13.85 -43.42 8.07
C LYS A 236 12.60 -43.66 7.22
N SER A 237 12.00 -44.81 7.29
CA SER A 237 10.84 -45.20 6.48
C SER A 237 9.68 -45.68 7.32
N PRO A 238 8.42 -45.58 6.86
CA PRO A 238 7.29 -46.17 7.54
C PRO A 238 7.45 -47.67 7.84
N THR A 239 8.15 -48.42 7.01
CA THR A 239 8.41 -49.82 7.21
C THR A 239 9.27 -50.07 8.46
N ASP A 240 10.32 -49.27 8.68
CA ASP A 240 11.19 -49.37 9.86
C ASP A 240 10.39 -49.17 11.15
N TYR A 241 9.41 -48.26 11.13
CA TYR A 241 8.53 -48.03 12.27
C TYR A 241 7.53 -49.19 12.48
N ASN A 242 6.93 -49.71 11.42
CA ASN A 242 5.97 -50.82 11.53
C ASN A 242 6.59 -52.08 12.13
N ASP A 243 7.88 -52.32 11.85
CA ASP A 243 8.62 -53.48 12.36
C ASP A 243 9.18 -53.27 13.79
N LEU A 244 9.06 -52.07 14.33
CA LEU A 244 9.57 -51.73 15.68
C LEU A 244 8.86 -52.58 16.75
N ILE A 245 9.64 -53.23 17.60
CA ILE A 245 9.17 -53.91 18.80
C ILE A 245 8.97 -52.85 19.88
N ILE A 246 7.73 -52.62 20.32
CA ILE A 246 7.35 -51.61 21.29
C ILE A 246 7.30 -52.14 22.72
N ALA A 247 7.04 -53.42 22.88
CA ALA A 247 6.99 -54.08 24.18
C ALA A 247 7.12 -55.61 24.01
N TYR A 248 7.32 -56.34 25.14
CA TYR A 248 7.17 -57.80 25.21
C TYR A 248 5.97 -58.13 26.09
N ARG A 249 5.10 -59.02 25.65
CA ARG A 249 3.96 -59.53 26.41
C ARG A 249 3.94 -61.05 26.35
N ASN A 250 3.96 -61.66 27.51
CA ASN A 250 4.03 -63.15 27.63
C ASN A 250 5.15 -63.75 26.81
N ASP A 251 6.34 -63.11 26.86
CA ASP A 251 7.54 -63.48 26.11
C ASP A 251 7.42 -63.37 24.57
N ALA A 252 6.29 -62.86 24.07
CA ALA A 252 6.11 -62.55 22.66
C ALA A 252 6.39 -61.04 22.35
N PRO A 253 7.11 -60.71 21.25
CA PRO A 253 7.34 -59.35 20.86
C PRO A 253 6.04 -58.75 20.33
N LEU A 254 5.61 -57.59 20.87
CA LEU A 254 4.52 -56.77 20.34
C LEU A 254 5.15 -55.71 19.41
N ARG A 255 4.78 -55.75 18.16
CA ARG A 255 5.24 -54.76 17.18
C ARG A 255 4.33 -53.57 17.05
N LEU A 256 4.85 -52.47 16.52
CA LEU A 256 4.02 -51.28 16.23
C LEU A 256 2.85 -51.65 15.30
N SER A 257 3.10 -52.46 14.29
CA SER A 257 2.06 -52.97 13.36
C SER A 257 0.87 -53.70 14.00
N ASP A 258 1.01 -54.17 15.22
CA ASP A 258 -0.09 -54.87 15.96
C ASP A 258 -1.10 -53.90 16.56
N VAL A 259 -0.67 -52.66 16.85
CA VAL A 259 -1.48 -51.67 17.57
C VAL A 259 -1.59 -50.32 16.82
N ALA A 260 -0.77 -50.13 15.82
CA ALA A 260 -0.72 -48.87 15.04
C ALA A 260 -0.27 -49.14 13.61
N ARG A 261 -0.35 -48.15 12.77
CA ARG A 261 0.14 -48.19 11.39
C ARG A 261 0.99 -46.95 11.11
N ALA A 262 2.25 -47.14 10.78
CA ALA A 262 3.07 -46.06 10.24
C ALA A 262 2.86 -45.93 8.74
N VAL A 263 2.60 -44.72 8.26
CA VAL A 263 2.35 -44.40 6.86
C VAL A 263 3.13 -43.13 6.45
N GLN A 264 3.49 -43.05 5.18
CA GLN A 264 3.98 -41.79 4.59
C GLN A 264 2.80 -40.81 4.49
N GLY A 265 3.00 -39.60 4.95
CA GLY A 265 1.96 -38.56 4.93
C GLY A 265 2.54 -37.17 4.96
N ALA A 266 1.70 -36.22 5.33
CA ALA A 266 2.08 -34.82 5.54
C ALA A 266 2.21 -34.50 7.02
N GLU A 267 3.05 -33.52 7.37
CA GLU A 267 3.18 -32.99 8.72
C GLU A 267 1.84 -32.41 9.23
N ASP A 268 1.19 -31.59 8.38
CA ASP A 268 -0.16 -31.11 8.57
C ASP A 268 -1.07 -31.51 7.40
N ILE A 269 -2.13 -32.24 7.67
CA ILE A 269 -3.11 -32.68 6.66
C ILE A 269 -4.25 -31.66 6.46
N ARG A 270 -4.29 -30.60 7.23
CA ARG A 270 -5.34 -29.57 7.21
C ARG A 270 -4.94 -28.32 6.44
N GLN A 271 -4.07 -28.52 5.42
CA GLN A 271 -3.67 -27.47 4.48
C GLN A 271 -3.75 -28.01 3.06
N ALA A 272 -4.24 -27.20 2.13
CA ALA A 272 -4.29 -27.52 0.71
C ALA A 272 -4.27 -26.25 -0.14
N ALA A 273 -3.68 -26.35 -1.36
CA ALA A 273 -3.67 -25.25 -2.32
C ALA A 273 -3.89 -25.77 -3.74
N TRP A 274 -4.39 -24.89 -4.59
CA TRP A 274 -4.71 -25.17 -5.98
C TRP A 274 -4.38 -23.97 -6.87
N VAL A 275 -4.14 -24.29 -8.17
CA VAL A 275 -4.17 -23.30 -9.25
C VAL A 275 -5.24 -23.76 -10.24
N GLY A 276 -6.30 -22.97 -10.34
CA GLY A 276 -7.53 -23.42 -10.98
C GLY A 276 -8.06 -24.66 -10.26
N ASP A 277 -8.13 -25.79 -10.96
CA ASP A 277 -8.58 -27.10 -10.47
C ASP A 277 -7.44 -28.05 -10.07
N LYS A 278 -6.17 -27.68 -10.34
CA LYS A 278 -5.00 -28.54 -10.12
C LYS A 278 -4.43 -28.34 -8.73
N PRO A 279 -4.24 -29.43 -7.95
CA PRO A 279 -3.49 -29.33 -6.70
C PRO A 279 -2.07 -28.81 -6.95
N ALA A 280 -1.63 -27.86 -6.13
CA ALA A 280 -0.38 -27.15 -6.31
C ALA A 280 0.33 -26.87 -4.98
N ILE A 281 1.61 -26.62 -5.04
CA ILE A 281 2.37 -25.94 -3.99
C ILE A 281 2.57 -24.50 -4.44
N LEU A 282 2.07 -23.55 -3.64
CA LEU A 282 2.17 -22.12 -3.93
C LEU A 282 3.34 -21.52 -3.15
N LEU A 283 4.16 -20.74 -3.82
CA LEU A 283 5.18 -19.88 -3.20
C LEU A 283 4.72 -18.44 -3.34
N ASN A 284 4.30 -17.85 -2.24
CA ASN A 284 3.96 -16.44 -2.17
C ASN A 284 5.19 -15.67 -1.68
N VAL A 285 5.73 -14.82 -2.54
CA VAL A 285 6.88 -13.98 -2.20
C VAL A 285 6.36 -12.63 -1.74
N GLN A 286 6.69 -12.27 -0.50
CA GLN A 286 6.41 -10.96 0.08
C GLN A 286 7.71 -10.18 0.21
N ARG A 287 7.65 -8.87 -0.09
CA ARG A 287 8.79 -7.98 0.06
C ARG A 287 8.98 -7.56 1.53
N GLN A 288 10.15 -7.11 1.85
CA GLN A 288 10.38 -6.36 3.09
C GLN A 288 9.72 -4.98 2.98
N PRO A 289 9.18 -4.40 4.06
CA PRO A 289 8.78 -3.00 4.07
C PRO A 289 9.92 -2.11 3.58
N GLY A 290 9.60 -1.18 2.67
CA GLY A 290 10.58 -0.30 2.04
C GLY A 290 11.37 -0.89 0.86
N ALA A 291 11.25 -2.18 0.55
CA ALA A 291 11.93 -2.77 -0.60
C ALA A 291 11.21 -2.44 -1.92
N ASN A 292 12.00 -2.20 -2.97
CA ASN A 292 11.47 -1.95 -4.31
C ASN A 292 10.90 -3.23 -4.92
N VAL A 293 9.61 -3.21 -5.25
CA VAL A 293 8.88 -4.36 -5.81
C VAL A 293 9.49 -4.83 -7.13
N ILE A 294 9.81 -3.89 -8.03
CA ILE A 294 10.34 -4.19 -9.37
C ILE A 294 11.70 -4.86 -9.26
N ASP A 295 12.60 -4.32 -8.44
CA ASP A 295 13.94 -4.88 -8.25
C ASP A 295 13.90 -6.30 -7.67
N VAL A 296 13.01 -6.53 -6.70
CA VAL A 296 12.85 -7.85 -6.09
C VAL A 296 12.38 -8.86 -7.13
N VAL A 297 11.34 -8.53 -7.87
CA VAL A 297 10.76 -9.45 -8.87
C VAL A 297 11.71 -9.67 -10.04
N ASP A 298 12.45 -8.65 -10.50
CA ASP A 298 13.46 -8.80 -11.58
C ASP A 298 14.57 -9.76 -11.17
N ARG A 299 15.05 -9.68 -9.92
CA ARG A 299 16.04 -10.64 -9.40
C ARG A 299 15.48 -12.05 -9.33
N ILE A 300 14.20 -12.20 -8.97
CA ILE A 300 13.52 -13.51 -8.98
C ILE A 300 13.42 -14.02 -10.40
N HIS A 301 12.95 -13.21 -11.37
CA HIS A 301 12.87 -13.63 -12.77
C HIS A 301 14.23 -14.04 -13.35
N ALA A 302 15.30 -13.34 -13.00
CA ALA A 302 16.66 -13.71 -13.39
C ALA A 302 17.11 -15.06 -12.80
N LEU A 303 16.58 -15.44 -11.62
CA LEU A 303 16.88 -16.73 -10.96
C LEU A 303 16.00 -17.89 -11.49
N LEU A 304 14.76 -17.62 -11.97
CA LEU A 304 13.81 -18.66 -12.38
C LEU A 304 14.37 -19.69 -13.38
N PRO A 305 15.15 -19.33 -14.42
CA PRO A 305 15.70 -20.31 -15.34
C PRO A 305 16.64 -21.33 -14.64
N GLN A 306 17.43 -20.85 -13.67
CA GLN A 306 18.31 -21.72 -12.87
C GLN A 306 17.51 -22.64 -11.94
N LEU A 307 16.43 -22.10 -11.33
CA LEU A 307 15.53 -22.89 -10.50
C LEU A 307 14.83 -23.98 -11.30
N ARG A 308 14.31 -23.64 -12.49
CA ARG A 308 13.71 -24.63 -13.40
C ARG A 308 14.69 -25.74 -13.80
N ALA A 309 15.93 -25.37 -14.13
CA ALA A 309 16.96 -26.33 -14.47
C ALA A 309 17.37 -27.25 -13.30
N ALA A 310 17.21 -26.79 -12.06
CA ALA A 310 17.52 -27.57 -10.86
C ALA A 310 16.38 -28.52 -10.44
N MET A 311 15.20 -28.38 -11.05
CA MET A 311 14.02 -29.20 -10.73
C MET A 311 13.86 -30.36 -11.73
N PRO A 312 13.21 -31.46 -11.32
CA PRO A 312 12.84 -32.53 -12.25
C PRO A 312 11.94 -32.03 -13.37
N ALA A 313 12.10 -32.52 -14.59
CA ALA A 313 11.31 -32.10 -15.75
C ALA A 313 9.80 -32.43 -15.63
N THR A 314 9.40 -33.24 -14.65
CA THR A 314 8.00 -33.59 -14.35
C THR A 314 7.29 -32.51 -13.54
N LEU A 315 8.01 -31.48 -13.08
CA LEU A 315 7.46 -30.37 -12.36
C LEU A 315 7.21 -29.20 -13.29
N ASP A 316 5.99 -28.65 -13.24
CA ASP A 316 5.63 -27.45 -13.96
C ASP A 316 5.65 -26.26 -12.98
N LEU A 317 6.46 -25.24 -13.31
CA LEU A 317 6.59 -23.99 -12.56
C LEU A 317 5.93 -22.86 -13.33
N VAL A 318 4.85 -22.34 -12.79
CA VAL A 318 4.04 -21.27 -13.40
C VAL A 318 4.07 -20.02 -12.52
N VAL A 319 4.20 -18.85 -13.15
CA VAL A 319 3.94 -17.55 -12.51
C VAL A 319 2.45 -17.32 -12.56
N VAL A 320 1.79 -17.27 -11.40
CA VAL A 320 0.34 -17.11 -11.29
C VAL A 320 -0.04 -15.63 -11.21
N ALA A 321 0.75 -14.85 -10.47
CA ALA A 321 0.54 -13.41 -10.32
C ALA A 321 1.89 -12.70 -10.22
N ASP A 322 2.00 -11.56 -10.90
CA ASP A 322 3.15 -10.67 -10.90
C ASP A 322 2.66 -9.22 -10.82
N ARG A 323 2.91 -8.56 -9.67
CA ARG A 323 2.50 -7.16 -9.44
C ARG A 323 3.30 -6.15 -10.25
N THR A 324 4.48 -6.52 -10.75
CA THR A 324 5.34 -5.55 -11.44
C THR A 324 4.81 -5.16 -12.82
N GLN A 325 4.02 -6.02 -13.44
CA GLN A 325 3.47 -5.74 -14.77
C GLN A 325 2.64 -4.45 -14.76
N THR A 326 1.66 -4.37 -13.86
CA THR A 326 0.80 -3.19 -13.75
C THR A 326 1.54 -1.93 -13.31
N ILE A 327 2.57 -2.08 -12.46
CA ILE A 327 3.42 -0.95 -12.05
C ILE A 327 4.21 -0.41 -13.26
N ARG A 328 4.80 -1.29 -14.07
CA ARG A 328 5.54 -0.91 -15.28
C ARG A 328 4.63 -0.23 -16.31
N ASP A 329 3.44 -0.78 -16.51
CA ASP A 329 2.47 -0.23 -17.45
C ASP A 329 2.01 1.16 -16.97
N SER A 330 1.70 1.33 -15.69
CA SER A 330 1.34 2.63 -15.10
C SER A 330 2.44 3.68 -15.28
N VAL A 331 3.70 3.31 -15.00
CA VAL A 331 4.84 4.23 -15.18
C VAL A 331 5.04 4.59 -16.67
N ALA A 332 4.89 3.63 -17.58
CA ALA A 332 4.98 3.88 -19.02
C ALA A 332 3.87 4.81 -19.52
N ASP A 333 2.65 4.63 -19.03
CA ASP A 333 1.50 5.50 -19.34
C ASP A 333 1.75 6.94 -18.91
N VAL A 334 2.23 7.15 -17.67
CA VAL A 334 2.53 8.51 -17.17
C VAL A 334 3.69 9.14 -17.94
N GLN A 335 4.70 8.37 -18.34
CA GLN A 335 5.78 8.87 -19.20
C GLN A 335 5.24 9.31 -20.56
N PHE A 336 4.33 8.56 -21.16
CA PHE A 336 3.66 8.95 -22.41
C PHE A 336 2.82 10.21 -22.22
N GLU A 337 2.04 10.32 -21.15
CA GLU A 337 1.24 11.50 -20.80
C GLU A 337 2.14 12.75 -20.61
N MET A 338 3.29 12.58 -19.97
CA MET A 338 4.28 13.66 -19.82
C MET A 338 4.84 14.12 -21.17
N LEU A 339 5.16 13.19 -22.07
CA LEU A 339 5.60 13.54 -23.43
C LEU A 339 4.51 14.24 -24.23
N LEU A 340 3.25 13.79 -24.08
CA LEU A 340 2.09 14.43 -24.70
C LEU A 340 1.87 15.84 -24.13
N ALA A 341 2.00 16.02 -22.81
CA ALA A 341 1.93 17.34 -22.17
C ALA A 341 3.00 18.29 -22.73
N VAL A 342 4.25 17.85 -22.84
CA VAL A 342 5.33 18.64 -23.46
C VAL A 342 4.97 19.01 -24.91
N GLY A 343 4.48 18.07 -25.71
CA GLY A 343 4.05 18.30 -27.09
C GLY A 343 2.94 19.34 -27.20
N LEU A 344 1.91 19.23 -26.35
CA LEU A 344 0.78 20.17 -26.30
C LEU A 344 1.22 21.59 -25.87
N VAL A 345 2.08 21.68 -24.87
CA VAL A 345 2.64 22.95 -24.39
C VAL A 345 3.47 23.64 -25.47
N VAL A 346 4.30 22.88 -26.21
CA VAL A 346 5.06 23.41 -27.36
C VAL A 346 4.13 23.87 -28.47
N LEU A 347 3.06 23.10 -28.75
CA LEU A 347 2.06 23.46 -29.76
C LEU A 347 1.34 24.79 -29.41
N VAL A 348 0.90 24.94 -28.15
CA VAL A 348 0.26 26.16 -27.66
C VAL A 348 1.23 27.34 -27.78
N THR A 349 2.46 27.16 -27.37
CA THR A 349 3.51 28.18 -27.48
C THR A 349 3.74 28.60 -28.94
N PHE A 350 3.77 27.65 -29.86
CA PHE A 350 3.89 27.92 -31.29
C PHE A 350 2.69 28.74 -31.81
N LEU A 351 1.46 28.37 -31.39
CA LEU A 351 0.25 29.06 -31.83
C LEU A 351 0.23 30.54 -31.42
N PHE A 352 0.74 30.85 -30.23
CA PHE A 352 0.76 32.20 -29.70
C PHE A 352 1.98 33.01 -30.14
N LEU A 353 3.18 32.44 -30.17
CA LEU A 353 4.41 33.14 -30.63
C LEU A 353 4.46 33.29 -32.15
N ARG A 354 3.76 32.44 -32.89
CA ARG A 354 3.64 32.46 -34.36
C ARG A 354 4.96 32.49 -35.09
N SER A 355 6.04 32.10 -34.45
CA SER A 355 7.41 32.09 -34.94
C SER A 355 8.10 30.78 -34.54
N LEU A 356 8.56 30.02 -35.53
CA LEU A 356 9.30 28.78 -35.30
C LEU A 356 10.58 29.02 -34.48
N THR A 357 11.32 30.07 -34.78
CA THR A 357 12.57 30.42 -34.09
C THR A 357 12.33 30.79 -32.62
N ALA A 358 11.22 31.47 -32.30
CA ALA A 358 10.85 31.81 -30.94
C ALA A 358 10.33 30.56 -30.18
N THR A 359 9.65 29.63 -30.87
CA THR A 359 9.12 28.39 -30.26
C THR A 359 10.23 27.38 -29.94
N VAL A 360 11.34 27.35 -30.71
CA VAL A 360 12.48 26.47 -30.41
C VAL A 360 13.03 26.71 -29.00
N ILE A 361 12.99 27.97 -28.51
CA ILE A 361 13.58 28.32 -27.23
C ILE A 361 12.85 27.59 -26.08
N PRO A 362 11.51 27.71 -25.89
CA PRO A 362 10.79 26.95 -24.87
C PRO A 362 10.88 25.43 -25.10
N SER A 363 10.90 24.98 -26.35
CA SER A 363 11.00 23.55 -26.70
C SER A 363 12.32 22.92 -26.24
N VAL A 364 13.37 23.69 -26.02
CA VAL A 364 14.65 23.26 -25.43
C VAL A 364 14.62 23.39 -23.91
N VAL A 365 14.03 24.46 -23.38
CA VAL A 365 14.01 24.77 -21.96
C VAL A 365 13.25 23.70 -21.18
N VAL A 366 12.08 23.24 -21.67
CA VAL A 366 11.24 22.26 -20.96
C VAL A 366 11.95 20.91 -20.78
N PRO A 367 12.41 20.21 -21.83
CA PRO A 367 13.10 18.94 -21.64
C PRO A 367 14.37 19.07 -20.80
N LEU A 368 15.12 20.16 -20.97
CA LEU A 368 16.33 20.40 -20.20
C LEU A 368 16.04 20.53 -18.70
N SER A 369 14.98 21.25 -18.34
CA SER A 369 14.58 21.42 -16.93
C SER A 369 14.08 20.11 -16.32
N LEU A 370 13.23 19.36 -17.05
CA LEU A 370 12.72 18.07 -16.59
C LEU A 370 13.84 17.03 -16.43
N ILE A 371 14.72 16.91 -17.43
CA ILE A 371 15.83 15.96 -17.35
C ILE A 371 16.82 16.37 -16.27
N GLY A 372 17.10 17.66 -16.10
CA GLY A 372 17.95 18.14 -15.01
C GLY A 372 17.41 17.80 -13.63
N THR A 373 16.09 17.71 -13.47
CA THR A 373 15.44 17.36 -12.20
C THR A 373 15.81 15.95 -11.75
N PHE A 374 15.96 14.99 -12.67
CA PHE A 374 16.37 13.63 -12.33
C PHE A 374 17.73 13.58 -11.61
N GLY A 375 18.65 14.50 -11.93
CA GLY A 375 19.94 14.61 -11.25
C GLY A 375 19.79 14.89 -9.75
N ILE A 376 18.91 15.80 -9.39
CA ILE A 376 18.66 16.15 -7.99
C ILE A 376 17.81 15.06 -7.30
N MET A 377 16.85 14.46 -8.00
CA MET A 377 16.08 13.31 -7.48
C MET A 377 17.00 12.17 -7.08
N TYR A 378 17.99 11.84 -7.91
CA TYR A 378 18.99 10.81 -7.61
C TYR A 378 19.82 11.15 -6.35
N LEU A 379 20.28 12.38 -6.23
CA LEU A 379 21.03 12.84 -5.04
C LEU A 379 20.17 12.88 -3.78
N ALA A 380 18.85 13.06 -3.91
CA ALA A 380 17.90 13.06 -2.82
C ALA A 380 17.44 11.63 -2.42
N GLY A 381 17.82 10.60 -3.18
CA GLY A 381 17.40 9.21 -2.95
C GLY A 381 15.94 8.93 -3.32
N PHE A 382 15.36 9.72 -4.24
CA PHE A 382 13.98 9.55 -4.70
C PHE A 382 13.88 8.47 -5.77
N SER A 383 12.64 8.03 -6.06
CA SER A 383 12.34 7.08 -7.12
C SER A 383 11.57 7.73 -8.29
N ILE A 384 11.61 7.06 -9.44
CA ILE A 384 10.65 7.33 -10.52
C ILE A 384 9.37 6.57 -10.17
N ASN A 385 8.34 7.32 -9.77
CA ASN A 385 7.06 6.77 -9.36
C ASN A 385 5.91 7.64 -9.90
N ASN A 386 4.68 7.17 -9.76
CA ASN A 386 3.51 7.89 -10.26
C ASN A 386 3.44 9.34 -9.75
N LEU A 387 3.74 9.60 -8.48
CA LEU A 387 3.68 10.95 -7.91
C LEU A 387 4.78 11.86 -8.42
N THR A 388 6.03 11.36 -8.52
CA THR A 388 7.14 12.16 -9.05
C THR A 388 6.96 12.47 -10.54
N LEU A 389 6.43 11.51 -11.32
CA LEU A 389 6.11 11.75 -12.74
C LEU A 389 4.93 12.71 -12.92
N MET A 390 3.90 12.62 -12.07
CA MET A 390 2.81 13.60 -12.05
C MET A 390 3.32 15.01 -11.73
N ALA A 391 4.24 15.13 -10.76
CA ALA A 391 4.91 16.41 -10.46
C ALA A 391 5.64 16.97 -11.67
N LEU A 392 6.38 16.12 -12.42
CA LEU A 392 7.09 16.52 -13.64
C LEU A 392 6.12 16.87 -14.77
N THR A 393 5.00 16.14 -14.91
CA THR A 393 3.97 16.44 -15.92
C THR A 393 3.36 17.82 -15.66
N ILE A 394 3.01 18.14 -14.44
CA ILE A 394 2.51 19.46 -14.06
C ILE A 394 3.61 20.52 -14.23
N ALA A 395 4.86 20.18 -13.88
CA ALA A 395 6.00 21.09 -14.05
C ALA A 395 6.18 21.55 -15.50
N THR A 396 5.76 20.76 -16.51
CA THR A 396 5.86 21.15 -17.93
C THR A 396 5.18 22.50 -18.20
N GLY A 397 4.00 22.70 -17.60
CA GLY A 397 3.25 23.96 -17.73
C GLY A 397 3.94 25.15 -17.03
N PHE A 398 4.58 24.90 -15.88
CA PHE A 398 5.28 25.96 -15.13
C PHE A 398 6.62 26.35 -15.73
N VAL A 399 7.36 25.32 -16.18
CA VAL A 399 8.70 25.47 -16.73
C VAL A 399 8.69 26.31 -18.01
N VAL A 400 7.69 26.10 -18.86
CA VAL A 400 7.58 26.86 -20.11
C VAL A 400 7.26 28.34 -19.87
N ASP A 401 6.57 28.61 -18.79
CA ASP A 401 6.03 29.90 -18.45
C ASP A 401 7.12 30.97 -18.21
N ASP A 402 8.16 30.65 -17.42
CA ASP A 402 9.28 31.56 -17.19
C ASP A 402 10.02 31.92 -18.51
N ALA A 403 10.16 30.92 -19.39
CA ALA A 403 10.74 31.13 -20.68
C ALA A 403 9.86 32.01 -21.58
N ILE A 404 8.55 31.83 -21.58
CA ILE A 404 7.58 32.64 -22.34
C ILE A 404 7.64 34.10 -21.94
N VAL A 405 7.56 34.37 -20.64
CA VAL A 405 7.58 35.73 -20.11
C VAL A 405 8.91 36.45 -20.44
N MET A 406 10.03 35.70 -20.39
CA MET A 406 11.33 36.23 -20.78
C MET A 406 11.38 36.54 -22.26
N ILE A 407 10.94 35.63 -23.12
CA ILE A 407 10.96 35.79 -24.60
C ILE A 407 10.10 36.96 -25.02
N GLU A 408 8.89 37.08 -24.46
CA GLU A 408 7.97 38.16 -24.81
C GLU A 408 8.51 39.53 -24.42
N ASN A 409 9.10 39.65 -23.25
CA ASN A 409 9.68 40.95 -22.84
C ASN A 409 10.87 41.33 -23.70
N ILE A 410 11.69 40.35 -24.12
CA ILE A 410 12.82 40.60 -25.06
C ILE A 410 12.28 40.93 -26.45
N ALA A 411 11.22 40.22 -26.92
CA ALA A 411 10.61 40.51 -28.22
C ALA A 411 10.03 41.91 -28.30
N ARG A 412 9.39 42.40 -27.21
CA ARG A 412 8.89 43.78 -27.13
C ARG A 412 10.02 44.80 -27.34
N HIS A 413 11.18 44.66 -26.68
CA HIS A 413 12.32 45.56 -26.90
C HIS A 413 12.88 45.47 -28.34
N LEU A 414 12.75 44.30 -28.95
CA LEU A 414 13.14 44.09 -30.33
C LEU A 414 12.17 44.80 -31.30
N GLU A 415 10.87 44.82 -31.01
CA GLU A 415 9.82 45.57 -31.73
C GLU A 415 9.99 47.08 -31.57
N GLU A 416 10.54 47.54 -30.43
CA GLU A 416 10.90 48.92 -30.17
C GLU A 416 12.16 49.39 -30.98
N GLY A 417 12.76 48.51 -31.78
CA GLY A 417 13.86 48.78 -32.69
C GLY A 417 15.27 48.57 -32.13
N GLU A 418 15.40 47.90 -30.96
CA GLU A 418 16.72 47.60 -30.40
C GLU A 418 17.38 46.40 -31.10
N THR A 419 18.72 46.34 -31.07
CA THR A 419 19.43 45.17 -31.58
C THR A 419 19.17 43.94 -30.72
N PRO A 420 19.16 42.68 -31.25
CA PRO A 420 18.85 41.46 -30.50
C PRO A 420 19.66 41.32 -29.21
N LEU A 421 20.93 41.67 -29.21
CA LEU A 421 21.78 41.64 -28.03
C LEU A 421 21.39 42.67 -26.98
N GLN A 422 21.06 43.92 -27.40
CA GLN A 422 20.62 44.97 -26.48
C GLN A 422 19.23 44.67 -25.91
N ALA A 423 18.30 44.22 -26.75
CA ALA A 423 16.97 43.77 -26.33
C ALA A 423 17.05 42.65 -25.31
N ALA A 424 17.93 41.64 -25.52
CA ALA A 424 18.14 40.56 -24.56
C ALA A 424 18.72 41.04 -23.22
N LEU A 425 19.72 41.96 -23.25
CA LEU A 425 20.34 42.51 -22.03
C LEU A 425 19.37 43.36 -21.22
N LYS A 426 18.58 44.23 -21.86
CA LYS A 426 17.60 45.10 -21.20
C LYS A 426 16.38 44.32 -20.75
N GLY A 427 15.82 43.50 -21.63
CA GLY A 427 14.64 42.68 -21.31
C GLY A 427 14.90 41.71 -20.16
N ALA A 428 16.04 41.03 -20.13
CA ALA A 428 16.42 40.15 -19.02
C ALA A 428 16.71 40.92 -17.72
N ALA A 429 17.24 42.14 -17.80
CA ALA A 429 17.45 42.96 -16.61
C ALA A 429 16.14 43.47 -16.00
N GLN A 430 15.15 43.80 -16.84
CA GLN A 430 13.85 44.30 -16.43
C GLN A 430 13.01 43.23 -15.71
N ILE A 431 12.96 42.00 -16.26
CA ILE A 431 12.05 40.99 -15.76
C ILE A 431 12.71 39.96 -14.82
N GLY A 432 14.04 39.98 -14.70
CA GLY A 432 14.78 39.00 -13.92
C GLY A 432 14.35 38.93 -12.45
N PHE A 433 14.09 40.06 -11.80
CA PHE A 433 13.62 40.09 -10.42
C PHE A 433 12.20 39.57 -10.31
N THR A 434 11.30 39.88 -11.25
CA THR A 434 9.92 39.40 -11.28
C THR A 434 9.89 37.87 -11.41
N LEU A 435 10.72 37.26 -12.27
CA LEU A 435 10.81 35.80 -12.40
C LEU A 435 11.29 35.16 -11.09
N ILE A 436 12.33 35.70 -10.46
CA ILE A 436 12.79 35.21 -9.14
C ILE A 436 11.66 35.28 -8.11
N SER A 437 10.95 36.39 -8.05
CA SER A 437 9.82 36.60 -7.13
C SER A 437 8.68 35.60 -7.38
N LEU A 438 8.33 35.37 -8.65
CA LEU A 438 7.30 34.41 -9.05
C LEU A 438 7.70 32.98 -8.66
N THR A 439 8.93 32.58 -8.93
CA THR A 439 9.45 31.25 -8.62
C THR A 439 9.48 30.99 -7.10
N PHE A 440 10.05 31.90 -6.31
CA PHE A 440 10.09 31.72 -4.85
C PHE A 440 8.70 31.73 -4.24
N SER A 441 7.80 32.57 -4.74
CA SER A 441 6.43 32.58 -4.27
C SER A 441 5.68 31.28 -4.63
N LEU A 442 5.98 30.65 -5.77
CA LEU A 442 5.41 29.36 -6.15
C LEU A 442 5.93 28.22 -5.25
N ILE A 443 7.22 28.22 -4.97
CA ILE A 443 7.84 27.22 -4.08
C ILE A 443 7.29 27.38 -2.64
N ALA A 444 7.04 28.62 -2.19
CA ALA A 444 6.51 28.90 -0.86
C ALA A 444 5.16 28.21 -0.58
N VAL A 445 4.33 27.98 -1.61
CA VAL A 445 3.07 27.23 -1.48
C VAL A 445 3.30 25.76 -1.20
N LEU A 446 4.43 25.19 -1.63
CA LEU A 446 4.77 23.80 -1.40
C LEU A 446 5.36 23.53 -0.01
N ILE A 447 5.81 24.60 0.70
CA ILE A 447 6.43 24.47 2.02
C ILE A 447 5.50 23.78 3.03
N PRO A 448 4.21 24.10 3.15
CA PRO A 448 3.30 23.41 4.08
C PRO A 448 3.20 21.91 3.83
N LEU A 449 3.29 21.45 2.58
CA LEU A 449 3.27 20.02 2.26
C LEU A 449 4.48 19.26 2.88
N LEU A 450 5.61 19.95 3.08
CA LEU A 450 6.80 19.36 3.68
C LEU A 450 6.66 19.18 5.21
N PHE A 451 5.70 19.86 5.83
CA PHE A 451 5.40 19.75 7.28
C PHE A 451 4.28 18.75 7.58
N MET A 452 3.71 18.11 6.56
CA MET A 452 2.78 17.01 6.79
C MET A 452 3.51 15.84 7.45
N THR A 453 2.85 15.25 8.42
CA THR A 453 3.36 14.08 9.17
C THR A 453 2.80 12.78 8.59
N GLU A 454 3.26 11.64 9.11
CA GLU A 454 2.79 10.30 8.77
C GLU A 454 2.99 9.90 7.30
N VAL A 455 2.25 8.90 6.84
CA VAL A 455 2.30 8.32 5.48
C VAL A 455 2.02 9.37 4.41
N VAL A 456 0.99 10.19 4.62
CA VAL A 456 0.57 11.22 3.66
C VAL A 456 1.68 12.26 3.45
N GLY A 457 2.35 12.66 4.53
CA GLY A 457 3.47 13.60 4.45
C GLY A 457 4.66 13.04 3.67
N ARG A 458 5.00 11.77 3.85
CA ARG A 458 6.09 11.12 3.09
C ARG A 458 5.77 10.98 1.61
N LEU A 459 4.54 10.56 1.27
CA LEU A 459 4.08 10.48 -0.13
C LEU A 459 4.26 11.80 -0.86
N PHE A 460 3.80 12.89 -0.26
CA PHE A 460 3.78 14.19 -0.94
C PHE A 460 5.09 14.97 -0.82
N ARG A 461 5.99 14.56 0.06
CA ARG A 461 7.33 15.15 0.14
C ARG A 461 8.11 14.97 -1.16
N GLU A 462 8.14 13.77 -1.73
CA GLU A 462 8.80 13.53 -3.01
C GLU A 462 8.17 14.33 -4.14
N PHE A 463 6.84 14.37 -4.18
CA PHE A 463 6.08 15.20 -5.13
C PHE A 463 6.45 16.68 -5.03
N ALA A 464 6.36 17.26 -3.82
CA ALA A 464 6.59 18.69 -3.58
C ALA A 464 8.04 19.09 -3.88
N VAL A 465 9.01 18.27 -3.45
CA VAL A 465 10.45 18.54 -3.70
C VAL A 465 10.78 18.38 -5.18
N THR A 466 10.28 17.35 -5.86
CA THR A 466 10.49 17.16 -7.31
C THR A 466 9.96 18.34 -8.11
N LEU A 467 8.75 18.80 -7.79
CA LEU A 467 8.15 19.96 -8.42
C LEU A 467 8.95 21.24 -8.14
N ALA A 468 9.33 21.47 -6.87
CA ALA A 468 10.13 22.65 -6.49
C ALA A 468 11.48 22.67 -7.21
N VAL A 469 12.16 21.55 -7.33
CA VAL A 469 13.43 21.40 -8.03
C VAL A 469 13.26 21.66 -9.53
N ALA A 470 12.21 21.12 -10.16
CA ALA A 470 11.93 21.36 -11.57
C ALA A 470 11.73 22.86 -11.86
N ILE A 471 11.00 23.56 -10.97
CA ILE A 471 10.76 25.00 -11.06
C ILE A 471 12.07 25.79 -10.84
N LEU A 472 12.92 25.39 -9.89
CA LEU A 472 14.21 26.04 -9.65
C LEU A 472 15.17 25.89 -10.83
N ILE A 473 15.25 24.69 -11.42
CA ILE A 473 16.07 24.46 -12.62
C ILE A 473 15.53 25.29 -13.78
N SER A 474 14.20 25.37 -13.94
CA SER A 474 13.56 26.24 -14.93
C SER A 474 13.96 27.70 -14.76
N LEU A 475 13.94 28.23 -13.55
CA LEU A 475 14.39 29.58 -13.26
C LEU A 475 15.84 29.81 -13.71
N VAL A 476 16.74 28.88 -13.36
CA VAL A 476 18.15 28.96 -13.76
C VAL A 476 18.29 28.96 -15.28
N VAL A 477 17.61 28.07 -15.99
CA VAL A 477 17.62 27.94 -17.45
C VAL A 477 17.00 29.19 -18.08
N SER A 478 15.88 29.70 -17.54
CA SER A 478 15.18 30.89 -18.05
C SER A 478 15.96 32.19 -17.83
N LEU A 479 16.79 32.28 -16.78
CA LEU A 479 17.67 33.43 -16.56
C LEU A 479 19.00 33.35 -17.30
N THR A 480 19.40 32.20 -17.81
CA THR A 480 20.71 31.95 -18.44
C THR A 480 20.61 31.62 -19.93
N LEU A 481 20.01 30.47 -20.25
CA LEU A 481 19.89 29.95 -21.62
C LEU A 481 18.89 30.75 -22.44
N THR A 482 17.71 31.04 -21.92
CA THR A 482 16.63 31.72 -22.67
C THR A 482 17.08 33.07 -23.21
N PRO A 483 17.62 34.01 -22.41
CA PRO A 483 18.05 35.30 -22.97
C PRO A 483 19.26 35.16 -23.91
N MET A 484 20.14 34.19 -23.69
CA MET A 484 21.25 33.91 -24.63
C MET A 484 20.73 33.40 -25.97
N MET A 485 19.75 32.51 -25.99
CA MET A 485 19.12 32.03 -27.23
C MET A 485 18.34 33.16 -27.92
N CYS A 486 17.60 33.98 -27.18
CA CYS A 486 16.89 35.14 -27.71
C CYS A 486 17.85 36.10 -28.42
N ALA A 487 19.01 36.41 -27.82
CA ALA A 487 20.02 37.28 -28.41
C ALA A 487 20.60 36.75 -29.75
N ARG A 488 20.46 35.46 -30.04
CA ARG A 488 21.03 34.81 -31.24
C ARG A 488 19.99 34.36 -32.26
N LEU A 489 18.78 34.00 -31.83
CA LEU A 489 17.74 33.39 -32.67
C LEU A 489 16.63 34.35 -33.07
N LEU A 490 16.29 35.35 -32.23
CA LEU A 490 15.21 36.29 -32.52
C LEU A 490 15.65 37.32 -33.57
N ARG A 491 14.74 37.62 -34.51
CA ARG A 491 14.92 38.63 -35.55
C ARG A 491 13.78 39.66 -35.46
N PRO A 492 14.02 40.93 -35.87
CA PRO A 492 13.00 41.97 -35.91
C PRO A 492 11.83 41.57 -36.82
N GLU A 493 10.60 41.93 -36.41
CA GLU A 493 9.36 41.58 -37.12
C GLU A 493 9.29 42.13 -38.54
N SER A 494 10.00 43.23 -38.84
CA SER A 494 10.12 43.84 -40.17
C SER A 494 10.75 42.93 -41.24
N GLU A 495 11.44 41.84 -40.84
CA GLU A 495 12.08 40.89 -41.75
C GLU A 495 11.26 39.60 -41.95
N GLN A 496 10.09 39.46 -41.30
CA GLN A 496 9.28 38.24 -41.35
C GLN A 496 8.12 38.37 -42.37
N ARG A 497 8.03 37.40 -43.30
CA ARG A 497 6.90 37.32 -44.26
C ARG A 497 5.66 36.74 -43.55
N HIS A 498 4.60 37.53 -43.45
CA HIS A 498 3.34 37.14 -42.83
C HIS A 498 2.50 36.27 -43.78
N GLY A 499 2.23 35.01 -43.42
CA GLY A 499 1.37 34.09 -44.14
C GLY A 499 -0.12 34.23 -43.74
N ARG A 500 -1.05 33.68 -44.56
CA ARG A 500 -2.52 33.68 -44.33
C ARG A 500 -2.96 33.11 -43.00
N PHE A 501 -2.16 32.26 -42.40
CA PHE A 501 -2.41 31.65 -41.09
C PHE A 501 -2.33 32.67 -39.94
N HIS A 502 -1.48 33.64 -40.05
CA HIS A 502 -1.27 34.72 -39.08
C HIS A 502 -2.50 35.63 -38.92
N GLN A 503 -3.27 35.86 -40.02
CA GLN A 503 -4.45 36.71 -40.01
C GLN A 503 -5.71 36.00 -39.49
N ALA A 504 -5.84 34.68 -39.72
CA ALA A 504 -7.03 33.91 -39.32
C ALA A 504 -7.08 33.66 -37.82
N THR A 505 -5.92 33.44 -37.17
CA THR A 505 -5.84 33.17 -35.73
C THR A 505 -6.04 34.43 -34.85
N GLY A 506 -5.73 35.63 -35.39
CA GLY A 506 -6.00 36.90 -34.74
C GLY A 506 -7.49 37.18 -34.52
N ALA A 507 -8.31 36.96 -35.56
CA ALA A 507 -9.74 37.18 -35.51
C ALA A 507 -10.53 36.18 -34.61
N LEU A 508 -9.97 35.01 -34.33
CA LEU A 508 -10.57 34.01 -33.42
C LEU A 508 -10.43 34.40 -31.95
N ILE A 509 -9.24 34.95 -31.61
CA ILE A 509 -8.95 35.35 -30.20
C ILE A 509 -9.82 36.54 -29.79
N ASP A 510 -10.11 37.49 -30.69
CA ASP A 510 -10.92 38.67 -30.43
C ASP A 510 -12.42 38.33 -30.20
N ARG A 511 -12.93 37.21 -30.72
CA ARG A 511 -14.32 36.76 -30.53
C ARG A 511 -14.56 36.03 -29.20
N VAL A 512 -13.55 35.39 -28.63
CA VAL A 512 -13.69 34.66 -27.36
C VAL A 512 -13.82 35.63 -26.18
N ILE A 513 -13.33 36.86 -26.31
CA ILE A 513 -13.34 37.91 -25.27
C ILE A 513 -14.75 38.47 -24.97
N ALA A 514 -15.68 38.36 -25.92
CA ALA A 514 -17.01 39.04 -25.84
C ALA A 514 -18.10 38.25 -25.09
N GLY A 515 -17.87 37.03 -24.66
CA GLY A 515 -18.93 36.09 -24.21
C GLY A 515 -19.11 35.89 -22.69
N TYR A 516 -18.34 36.55 -21.84
CA TYR A 516 -18.23 36.08 -20.45
C TYR A 516 -18.62 37.15 -19.41
N ASP A 517 -19.85 37.11 -18.96
CA ASP A 517 -20.26 37.78 -17.71
C ASP A 517 -21.53 37.17 -17.11
N ARG A 518 -21.45 36.07 -16.36
CA ARG A 518 -22.53 35.66 -15.41
C ARG A 518 -22.22 34.32 -14.74
N MET A 519 -21.98 34.35 -13.47
CA MET A 519 -22.29 33.37 -12.38
C MET A 519 -21.15 33.06 -11.41
N LEU A 520 -21.42 33.30 -10.16
CA LEU A 520 -20.56 32.87 -9.03
C LEU A 520 -21.35 32.68 -7.74
N GLN A 521 -21.14 31.59 -7.00
CA GLN A 521 -21.32 31.59 -5.55
C GLN A 521 -20.72 30.40 -4.74
N VAL A 522 -20.46 30.63 -3.45
CA VAL A 522 -19.65 30.03 -2.41
C VAL A 522 -20.10 28.67 -1.80
N VAL A 523 -21.12 28.00 -2.31
CA VAL A 523 -21.78 26.82 -1.68
C VAL A 523 -21.05 25.48 -1.94
N LEU A 524 -20.05 25.44 -2.82
CA LEU A 524 -19.53 24.19 -3.39
C LEU A 524 -18.67 23.32 -2.45
N TYR A 525 -17.92 23.90 -1.52
CA TYR A 525 -17.01 23.12 -0.66
C TYR A 525 -17.74 22.17 0.31
N ILE A 526 -18.97 22.54 0.73
CA ILE A 526 -19.77 21.74 1.68
C ILE A 526 -20.42 20.54 0.96
N VAL A 527 -20.69 20.66 -0.35
CA VAL A 527 -21.48 19.71 -1.12
C VAL A 527 -20.62 18.61 -1.78
N VAL A 528 -19.33 18.87 -2.06
CA VAL A 528 -18.43 17.88 -2.68
C VAL A 528 -18.11 16.77 -1.69
N PRO A 529 -18.37 15.50 -2.04
CA PRO A 529 -18.00 14.34 -1.22
C PRO A 529 -16.49 14.28 -1.02
N LYS A 530 -16.03 13.76 0.13
CA LYS A 530 -14.60 13.67 0.48
C LYS A 530 -14.19 12.22 0.59
N GLY A 531 -13.16 11.83 -0.15
CA GLY A 531 -12.52 10.52 -0.15
C GLY A 531 -11.09 10.57 0.37
N PHE A 532 -10.42 9.41 0.50
CA PHE A 532 -9.00 9.31 0.89
C PHE A 532 -8.09 9.19 -0.34
N PHE A 533 -8.00 8.01 -0.92
CA PHE A 533 -7.37 7.72 -2.21
C PHE A 533 -8.35 6.96 -3.11
N PRO A 534 -8.32 7.18 -4.42
CA PRO A 534 -9.15 6.40 -5.33
C PRO A 534 -8.66 4.96 -5.41
N GLN A 535 -9.58 4.02 -5.61
CA GLN A 535 -9.26 2.61 -5.83
C GLN A 535 -8.60 2.42 -7.19
N GLN A 536 -7.42 1.78 -7.17
CA GLN A 536 -6.65 1.48 -8.38
C GLN A 536 -7.05 0.13 -8.99
N ASP A 537 -7.03 0.04 -10.31
CA ASP A 537 -7.10 -1.22 -11.04
C ASP A 537 -5.69 -1.80 -11.23
N SER A 538 -5.25 -2.62 -10.29
CA SER A 538 -3.97 -3.32 -10.34
C SER A 538 -4.01 -4.64 -11.14
N GLY A 539 -5.15 -5.02 -11.70
CA GLY A 539 -5.32 -6.31 -12.36
C GLY A 539 -5.30 -7.52 -11.42
N LEU A 540 -5.23 -7.31 -10.11
CA LEU A 540 -5.21 -8.36 -9.10
C LEU A 540 -6.32 -8.15 -8.08
N ILE A 541 -7.06 -9.22 -7.77
CA ILE A 541 -8.08 -9.26 -6.73
C ILE A 541 -7.63 -10.25 -5.67
N GLN A 542 -7.65 -9.82 -4.42
CA GLN A 542 -7.51 -10.69 -3.25
C GLN A 542 -8.90 -11.03 -2.75
N ALA A 543 -9.17 -12.33 -2.56
CA ALA A 543 -10.44 -12.79 -2.02
C ALA A 543 -10.23 -13.61 -0.75
N ILE A 544 -11.11 -13.38 0.23
CA ILE A 544 -11.23 -14.17 1.45
C ILE A 544 -12.54 -14.93 1.35
N THR A 545 -12.47 -16.22 1.47
CA THR A 545 -13.63 -17.10 1.52
C THR A 545 -13.93 -17.46 2.96
N GLN A 546 -15.20 -17.49 3.33
CA GLN A 546 -15.66 -17.81 4.68
C GLN A 546 -16.83 -18.78 4.62
N ALA A 547 -16.66 -19.92 5.23
CA ALA A 547 -17.70 -20.91 5.47
C ALA A 547 -18.25 -20.81 6.91
N PRO A 548 -19.38 -21.50 7.22
CA PRO A 548 -19.85 -21.60 8.59
C PRO A 548 -18.76 -22.09 9.55
N GLN A 549 -18.75 -21.57 10.76
CA GLN A 549 -17.70 -21.86 11.77
C GLN A 549 -17.63 -23.34 12.19
N THR A 550 -18.65 -24.11 11.85
CA THR A 550 -18.77 -25.55 12.15
C THR A 550 -18.26 -26.46 11.01
N ILE A 551 -17.77 -25.88 9.91
CA ILE A 551 -17.39 -26.65 8.72
C ILE A 551 -16.16 -27.54 8.96
N SER A 552 -16.15 -28.74 8.40
CA SER A 552 -14.95 -29.57 8.38
C SER A 552 -13.96 -29.12 7.29
N PHE A 553 -12.68 -29.46 7.46
CA PHE A 553 -11.65 -29.18 6.44
C PHE A 553 -11.98 -29.80 5.07
N ALA A 554 -12.51 -31.03 5.04
CA ALA A 554 -12.89 -31.70 3.81
C ALA A 554 -14.01 -30.95 3.06
N ALA A 555 -15.05 -30.52 3.81
CA ALA A 555 -16.14 -29.74 3.22
C ALA A 555 -15.69 -28.34 2.78
N MET A 556 -14.81 -27.69 3.56
CA MET A 556 -14.21 -26.40 3.16
C MET A 556 -13.39 -26.55 1.88
N SER A 557 -12.59 -27.61 1.78
CA SER A 557 -11.80 -27.91 0.58
C SER A 557 -12.66 -28.06 -0.68
N GLN A 558 -13.78 -28.77 -0.56
CA GLN A 558 -14.70 -28.96 -1.68
C GLN A 558 -15.36 -27.63 -2.11
N ARG A 559 -15.84 -26.84 -1.14
CA ARG A 559 -16.46 -25.52 -1.43
C ARG A 559 -15.47 -24.53 -2.02
N GLN A 560 -14.25 -24.52 -1.51
CA GLN A 560 -13.18 -23.64 -2.01
C GLN A 560 -12.86 -23.94 -3.49
N GLN A 561 -12.76 -25.23 -3.85
CA GLN A 561 -12.51 -25.65 -5.23
C GLN A 561 -13.69 -25.30 -6.14
N GLU A 562 -14.93 -25.42 -5.67
CA GLU A 562 -16.12 -25.06 -6.44
C GLU A 562 -16.17 -23.56 -6.71
N ALA A 563 -15.89 -22.71 -5.71
CA ALA A 563 -15.80 -21.28 -5.89
C ALA A 563 -14.68 -20.90 -6.87
N ALA A 564 -13.51 -21.52 -6.76
CA ALA A 564 -12.41 -21.29 -7.69
C ALA A 564 -12.76 -21.68 -9.13
N ARG A 565 -13.51 -22.78 -9.31
CA ARG A 565 -13.97 -23.24 -10.62
C ARG A 565 -14.93 -22.27 -11.27
N ILE A 566 -15.85 -21.66 -10.49
CA ILE A 566 -16.77 -20.63 -10.98
C ILE A 566 -15.96 -19.39 -11.43
N ILE A 567 -15.02 -18.94 -10.62
CA ILE A 567 -14.22 -17.73 -10.91
C ILE A 567 -13.37 -17.91 -12.17
N VAL A 568 -12.75 -19.08 -12.37
CA VAL A 568 -11.91 -19.35 -13.56
C VAL A 568 -12.71 -19.34 -14.86
N GLN A 569 -14.02 -19.54 -14.82
CA GLN A 569 -14.88 -19.49 -16.02
C GLN A 569 -15.11 -18.08 -16.55
N ASP A 570 -14.82 -17.05 -15.76
CA ASP A 570 -14.98 -15.66 -16.21
C ASP A 570 -13.95 -15.34 -17.31
N PRO A 571 -14.38 -14.73 -18.44
CA PRO A 571 -13.51 -14.46 -19.58
C PRO A 571 -12.37 -13.49 -19.30
N ASP A 572 -12.51 -12.63 -18.27
CA ASP A 572 -11.50 -11.63 -17.91
C ASP A 572 -10.50 -12.13 -16.86
N VAL A 573 -10.72 -13.33 -16.31
CA VAL A 573 -9.80 -13.96 -15.36
C VAL A 573 -8.69 -14.69 -16.13
N ALA A 574 -7.44 -14.41 -15.77
CA ALA A 574 -6.26 -15.08 -16.33
C ALA A 574 -5.86 -16.31 -15.51
N ALA A 575 -5.85 -16.20 -14.19
CA ALA A 575 -5.47 -17.29 -13.28
C ALA A 575 -6.09 -17.09 -11.88
N VAL A 576 -6.33 -18.22 -11.20
CA VAL A 576 -6.77 -18.23 -9.80
C VAL A 576 -5.87 -19.17 -9.02
N SER A 577 -5.24 -18.66 -7.96
CA SER A 577 -4.64 -19.49 -6.93
C SER A 577 -5.47 -19.43 -5.65
N SER A 578 -5.64 -20.57 -4.99
CA SER A 578 -6.41 -20.62 -3.75
C SER A 578 -5.75 -21.56 -2.75
N PHE A 579 -5.90 -21.24 -1.45
CA PHE A 579 -5.47 -22.12 -0.37
C PHE A 579 -6.39 -22.05 0.84
N ILE A 580 -6.38 -23.12 1.63
CA ILE A 580 -7.07 -23.25 2.90
C ILE A 580 -6.15 -23.92 3.93
N GLY A 581 -6.44 -23.73 5.19
CA GLY A 581 -5.67 -24.25 6.31
C GLY A 581 -5.11 -23.12 7.18
N VAL A 582 -4.71 -23.44 8.41
CA VAL A 582 -4.13 -22.49 9.34
C VAL A 582 -2.65 -22.34 9.07
N ASP A 583 -2.23 -21.10 8.80
CA ASP A 583 -0.82 -20.72 8.63
C ASP A 583 -0.60 -19.31 9.19
N GLY A 584 0.57 -18.72 8.97
CA GLY A 584 0.87 -17.35 9.39
C GLY A 584 0.01 -16.25 8.73
N SER A 585 -0.79 -16.61 7.72
CA SER A 585 -1.62 -15.66 6.98
C SER A 585 -3.12 -15.96 7.04
N ASN A 586 -3.51 -17.21 7.25
CA ASN A 586 -4.90 -17.63 7.36
C ASN A 586 -5.17 -18.18 8.78
N PRO A 587 -6.03 -17.51 9.56
CA PRO A 587 -6.14 -17.83 11.00
C PRO A 587 -7.01 -19.02 11.34
N THR A 588 -7.98 -19.41 10.48
CA THR A 588 -8.97 -20.45 10.84
C THR A 588 -9.26 -21.38 9.68
N LEU A 589 -9.71 -22.61 10.00
CA LEU A 589 -10.00 -23.65 9.00
C LEU A 589 -11.23 -23.37 8.14
N ASN A 590 -12.16 -22.54 8.61
CA ASN A 590 -13.36 -22.14 7.87
C ASN A 590 -13.11 -20.94 6.94
N ASN A 591 -11.92 -20.39 6.95
CA ASN A 591 -11.50 -19.36 6.03
C ASN A 591 -10.56 -19.94 4.98
N GLY A 592 -10.64 -19.39 3.79
CA GLY A 592 -9.68 -19.63 2.71
C GLY A 592 -9.27 -18.32 2.05
N ARG A 593 -8.25 -18.37 1.25
CA ARG A 593 -7.77 -17.23 0.47
C ARG A 593 -7.68 -17.59 -0.99
N MET A 594 -7.97 -16.60 -1.83
CA MET A 594 -7.76 -16.68 -3.26
C MET A 594 -7.05 -15.42 -3.74
N GLN A 595 -6.19 -15.60 -4.71
CA GLN A 595 -5.63 -14.51 -5.51
C GLN A 595 -6.08 -14.74 -6.95
N ILE A 596 -6.79 -13.76 -7.48
CA ILE A 596 -7.37 -13.78 -8.81
C ILE A 596 -6.58 -12.79 -9.66
N ALA A 597 -5.87 -13.29 -10.64
CA ALA A 597 -5.17 -12.48 -11.62
C ALA A 597 -6.09 -12.25 -12.83
N LEU A 598 -6.31 -11.00 -13.18
CA LEU A 598 -7.09 -10.62 -14.35
C LEU A 598 -6.19 -10.49 -15.59
N LYS A 599 -6.77 -10.58 -16.76
CA LYS A 599 -6.10 -10.25 -18.02
C LYS A 599 -5.67 -8.78 -18.02
N PRO A 600 -4.70 -8.39 -18.85
CA PRO A 600 -4.35 -6.98 -19.04
C PRO A 600 -5.61 -6.14 -19.36
N GLN A 601 -5.64 -4.89 -18.90
CA GLN A 601 -6.82 -4.03 -19.03
C GLN A 601 -7.29 -3.86 -20.48
N SER A 602 -6.35 -3.88 -21.43
CA SER A 602 -6.64 -3.80 -22.87
C SER A 602 -7.36 -5.03 -23.45
N GLU A 603 -7.33 -6.17 -22.75
CA GLU A 603 -7.92 -7.43 -23.17
C GLU A 603 -9.22 -7.77 -22.41
N ARG A 604 -9.57 -6.94 -21.41
CA ARG A 604 -10.76 -7.14 -20.57
C ARG A 604 -12.02 -6.53 -21.21
N SER A 605 -13.16 -7.14 -20.89
CA SER A 605 -14.49 -6.69 -21.34
C SER A 605 -15.07 -5.56 -20.46
N GLY A 606 -14.50 -5.32 -19.28
CA GLY A 606 -14.95 -4.31 -18.33
C GLY A 606 -13.84 -3.85 -17.36
N ASP A 607 -14.13 -2.77 -16.63
CA ASP A 607 -13.28 -2.30 -15.55
C ASP A 607 -13.31 -3.26 -14.34
N LEU A 608 -12.40 -3.08 -13.40
CA LEU A 608 -12.25 -3.94 -12.22
C LEU A 608 -13.55 -4.07 -11.42
N LYS A 609 -14.30 -2.95 -11.26
CA LYS A 609 -15.57 -2.96 -10.51
C LYS A 609 -16.63 -3.81 -11.20
N THR A 610 -16.73 -3.71 -12.52
CA THR A 610 -17.65 -4.52 -13.34
C THR A 610 -17.29 -6.00 -13.27
N VAL A 611 -16.00 -6.33 -13.36
CA VAL A 611 -15.54 -7.72 -13.24
C VAL A 611 -15.84 -8.28 -11.86
N MET A 612 -15.52 -7.53 -10.78
CA MET A 612 -15.82 -7.94 -9.40
C MET A 612 -17.31 -8.15 -9.17
N ALA A 613 -18.18 -7.24 -9.65
CA ALA A 613 -19.62 -7.38 -9.54
C ALA A 613 -20.12 -8.65 -10.27
N ARG A 614 -19.64 -8.89 -11.49
CA ARG A 614 -19.98 -10.08 -12.26
C ARG A 614 -19.54 -11.39 -11.59
N LEU A 615 -18.33 -11.41 -11.01
CA LEU A 615 -17.84 -12.54 -10.24
C LEU A 615 -18.68 -12.78 -8.97
N GLN A 616 -19.09 -11.71 -8.31
CA GLN A 616 -19.95 -11.76 -7.13
C GLN A 616 -21.34 -12.32 -7.49
N ASP A 617 -21.94 -11.84 -8.59
CA ASP A 617 -23.20 -12.35 -9.12
C ASP A 617 -23.11 -13.83 -9.51
N ALA A 618 -22.02 -14.24 -10.15
CA ALA A 618 -21.78 -15.63 -10.53
C ALA A 618 -21.68 -16.56 -9.31
N LEU A 619 -21.07 -16.10 -8.23
CA LEU A 619 -20.96 -16.86 -6.97
C LEU A 619 -22.28 -16.93 -6.20
N HIS A 620 -23.17 -15.93 -6.33
CA HIS A 620 -24.48 -15.90 -5.66
C HIS A 620 -25.62 -16.46 -6.51
N GLY A 621 -25.49 -16.43 -7.83
CA GLY A 621 -26.56 -16.78 -8.80
C GLY A 621 -26.71 -18.27 -9.10
N GLY A 622 -25.83 -19.12 -8.55
CA GLY A 622 -25.80 -20.56 -8.74
C GLY A 622 -26.36 -21.37 -7.57
N THR A 623 -25.83 -22.56 -7.38
CA THR A 623 -26.09 -23.40 -6.19
C THR A 623 -25.57 -22.67 -4.95
N ASP A 624 -26.35 -22.70 -3.85
CA ASP A 624 -25.88 -22.18 -2.57
C ASP A 624 -24.57 -22.91 -2.16
N LEU A 625 -23.46 -22.23 -2.39
CA LEU A 625 -22.14 -22.77 -2.05
C LEU A 625 -21.95 -22.91 -0.52
N GLY A 626 -22.81 -22.27 0.28
CA GLY A 626 -22.61 -22.14 1.72
C GLY A 626 -21.27 -21.52 2.07
N LEU A 627 -20.78 -20.62 1.20
CA LEU A 627 -19.50 -19.93 1.29
C LEU A 627 -19.73 -18.48 0.93
N THR A 628 -19.27 -17.57 1.79
CA THR A 628 -19.23 -16.13 1.48
C THR A 628 -17.86 -15.79 0.94
N VAL A 629 -17.82 -15.05 -0.18
CA VAL A 629 -16.56 -14.60 -0.79
C VAL A 629 -16.49 -13.08 -0.73
N TYR A 630 -15.49 -12.58 -0.01
CA TYR A 630 -15.18 -11.15 0.06
C TYR A 630 -14.03 -10.85 -0.88
N MET A 631 -14.24 -9.96 -1.84
CA MET A 631 -13.25 -9.59 -2.83
C MET A 631 -12.79 -8.15 -2.64
N GLN A 632 -11.49 -7.92 -2.78
CA GLN A 632 -10.87 -6.59 -2.73
C GLN A 632 -9.83 -6.45 -3.83
N PRO A 633 -9.75 -5.28 -4.49
CA PRO A 633 -8.64 -4.98 -5.39
C PRO A 633 -7.34 -4.82 -4.57
N VAL A 634 -6.27 -5.41 -5.06
CA VAL A 634 -4.94 -5.19 -4.48
C VAL A 634 -4.51 -3.75 -4.78
N GLN A 635 -4.10 -3.01 -3.74
CA GLN A 635 -3.66 -1.62 -3.87
C GLN A 635 -2.14 -1.52 -3.75
N ASP A 636 -1.54 -0.47 -4.34
CA ASP A 636 -0.10 -0.20 -4.20
C ASP A 636 0.26 0.36 -2.82
N LEU A 637 -0.67 1.08 -2.20
CA LEU A 637 -0.53 1.60 -0.85
C LEU A 637 -1.30 0.71 0.13
N THR A 638 -0.60 0.06 1.04
CA THR A 638 -1.16 -0.73 2.15
C THR A 638 -0.77 -0.06 3.47
N ILE A 639 -1.75 0.47 4.18
CA ILE A 639 -1.56 1.14 5.49
C ILE A 639 -1.95 0.18 6.62
N GLU A 640 -2.78 -0.79 6.32
CA GLU A 640 -3.29 -1.82 7.24
C GLU A 640 -2.14 -2.71 7.73
N ASP A 641 -2.24 -3.14 8.97
CA ASP A 641 -1.34 -4.13 9.62
C ASP A 641 -1.86 -5.56 9.54
N ARG A 642 -3.13 -5.72 9.13
CA ARG A 642 -3.84 -7.00 9.08
C ARG A 642 -4.70 -7.12 7.84
N VAL A 643 -4.85 -8.35 7.39
CA VAL A 643 -5.76 -8.67 6.28
C VAL A 643 -7.20 -8.56 6.75
N SER A 644 -8.01 -7.80 6.03
CA SER A 644 -9.44 -7.62 6.27
C SER A 644 -10.30 -8.26 5.17
N ARG A 645 -11.58 -8.46 5.48
CA ARG A 645 -12.58 -8.95 4.52
C ARG A 645 -13.04 -7.88 3.54
N THR A 646 -13.07 -6.63 4.00
CA THR A 646 -13.49 -5.45 3.22
C THR A 646 -12.52 -4.31 3.42
N GLN A 647 -12.61 -3.28 2.59
CA GLN A 647 -11.58 -2.25 2.43
C GLN A 647 -11.35 -1.40 3.68
N TYR A 648 -12.42 -1.00 4.38
CA TYR A 648 -12.32 -0.10 5.54
C TYR A 648 -12.56 -0.86 6.82
N GLN A 649 -11.85 -0.48 7.88
CA GLN A 649 -11.84 -1.19 9.14
C GLN A 649 -12.07 -0.26 10.32
N MET A 650 -12.80 -0.78 11.32
CA MET A 650 -12.96 -0.19 12.64
C MET A 650 -12.80 -1.29 13.67
N THR A 651 -12.04 -1.07 14.73
CA THR A 651 -11.88 -1.99 15.83
C THR A 651 -12.77 -1.61 17.00
N LEU A 652 -13.34 -2.63 17.65
CA LEU A 652 -13.96 -2.53 18.96
C LEU A 652 -13.07 -3.31 19.93
N SER A 653 -12.60 -2.69 21.00
CA SER A 653 -11.81 -3.37 22.02
C SER A 653 -12.44 -3.24 23.42
N ASN A 654 -12.36 -4.32 24.17
CA ASN A 654 -12.83 -4.38 25.56
C ASN A 654 -12.03 -5.46 26.30
N PRO A 655 -11.67 -5.28 27.58
CA PRO A 655 -11.03 -6.31 28.38
C PRO A 655 -11.82 -7.62 28.47
N ASP A 656 -13.15 -7.54 28.38
CA ASP A 656 -14.05 -8.69 28.43
C ASP A 656 -14.56 -9.03 27.02
N LEU A 657 -14.20 -10.20 26.53
CA LEU A 657 -14.64 -10.71 25.22
C LEU A 657 -16.17 -10.95 25.17
N ALA A 658 -16.80 -11.26 26.28
CA ALA A 658 -18.26 -11.46 26.32
C ALA A 658 -19.02 -10.19 25.96
N VAL A 659 -18.52 -9.02 26.37
CA VAL A 659 -19.09 -7.73 25.99
C VAL A 659 -18.99 -7.51 24.47
N LEU A 660 -17.86 -7.88 23.88
CA LEU A 660 -17.69 -7.77 22.43
C LEU A 660 -18.62 -8.73 21.67
N SER A 661 -18.78 -9.96 22.17
CA SER A 661 -19.70 -10.97 21.58
C SER A 661 -21.16 -10.52 21.61
N GLU A 662 -21.54 -9.69 22.58
CA GLU A 662 -22.90 -9.14 22.67
C GLU A 662 -23.10 -7.93 21.75
N TRP A 663 -22.15 -6.98 21.74
CA TRP A 663 -22.35 -5.69 21.11
C TRP A 663 -21.92 -5.64 19.63
N ALA A 664 -20.90 -6.41 19.22
CA ALA A 664 -20.45 -6.40 17.83
C ALA A 664 -21.52 -6.87 16.84
N PRO A 665 -22.27 -7.98 17.09
CA PRO A 665 -23.37 -8.37 16.22
C PRO A 665 -24.48 -7.32 16.14
N ARG A 666 -24.85 -6.70 17.27
CA ARG A 666 -25.88 -5.63 17.33
C ARG A 666 -25.47 -4.41 16.51
N LEU A 667 -24.23 -3.99 16.63
CA LEU A 667 -23.69 -2.88 15.85
C LEU A 667 -23.70 -3.19 14.35
N VAL A 668 -23.19 -4.35 13.97
CA VAL A 668 -23.11 -4.75 12.56
C VAL A 668 -24.49 -4.91 11.93
N GLU A 669 -25.47 -5.49 12.64
CA GLU A 669 -26.83 -5.61 12.13
C GLU A 669 -27.47 -4.24 11.84
N ARG A 670 -27.18 -3.24 12.68
CA ARG A 670 -27.66 -1.90 12.45
C ARG A 670 -26.89 -1.18 11.33
N LEU A 671 -25.56 -1.39 11.26
CA LEU A 671 -24.72 -0.82 10.18
C LEU A 671 -25.09 -1.37 8.79
N ARG A 672 -25.54 -2.62 8.69
CA ARG A 672 -26.01 -3.20 7.41
C ARG A 672 -27.25 -2.49 6.84
N GLN A 673 -27.98 -1.75 7.66
CA GLN A 673 -29.16 -0.99 7.24
C GLN A 673 -28.79 0.44 6.79
N VAL A 674 -27.52 0.83 6.91
CA VAL A 674 -27.02 2.16 6.54
C VAL A 674 -26.78 2.20 5.02
N PRO A 675 -27.42 3.12 4.27
CA PRO A 675 -27.34 3.16 2.80
C PRO A 675 -25.93 3.48 2.26
N GLN A 676 -25.07 4.09 3.09
CA GLN A 676 -23.69 4.47 2.73
C GLN A 676 -22.73 3.30 2.80
N LEU A 677 -23.11 2.20 3.46
CA LEU A 677 -22.23 1.06 3.73
C LEU A 677 -22.63 -0.16 2.90
N ALA A 678 -21.65 -0.93 2.47
CA ALA A 678 -21.81 -2.22 1.80
C ALA A 678 -20.93 -3.27 2.47
N ASP A 679 -21.28 -4.54 2.32
CA ASP A 679 -20.48 -5.70 2.79
C ASP A 679 -20.06 -5.61 4.26
N VAL A 680 -20.90 -5.03 5.12
CA VAL A 680 -20.59 -4.86 6.55
C VAL A 680 -20.49 -6.22 7.22
N THR A 681 -19.31 -6.50 7.81
CA THR A 681 -19.01 -7.77 8.47
C THR A 681 -18.13 -7.54 9.71
N TYR A 682 -17.98 -8.57 10.52
CA TYR A 682 -17.09 -8.58 11.69
C TYR A 682 -16.30 -9.89 11.75
N ASP A 683 -15.14 -9.86 12.40
CA ASP A 683 -14.19 -10.98 12.43
C ASP A 683 -14.33 -11.89 13.66
N LEU A 684 -15.23 -11.60 14.57
CA LEU A 684 -15.50 -12.44 15.74
C LEU A 684 -16.05 -13.80 15.28
N GLN A 685 -15.40 -14.87 15.72
CA GLN A 685 -15.78 -16.24 15.41
C GLN A 685 -15.97 -17.02 16.71
N ASP A 686 -17.16 -16.92 17.29
CA ASP A 686 -17.53 -17.48 18.61
C ASP A 686 -18.54 -18.63 18.55
N GLN A 687 -18.83 -19.12 17.34
CA GLN A 687 -19.81 -20.20 17.10
C GLN A 687 -19.16 -21.53 16.70
N GLY A 688 -17.84 -21.67 16.89
CA GLY A 688 -17.12 -22.91 16.64
C GLY A 688 -17.63 -24.02 17.55
N LEU A 689 -17.64 -25.27 17.06
CA LEU A 689 -18.01 -26.44 17.90
C LEU A 689 -16.85 -26.79 18.80
N GLN A 690 -17.16 -27.06 20.05
CA GLN A 690 -16.24 -27.54 21.09
C GLN A 690 -16.76 -28.81 21.72
N THR A 691 -15.88 -29.77 21.90
CA THR A 691 -16.11 -30.88 22.79
C THR A 691 -15.42 -30.57 24.11
N TRP A 692 -16.21 -30.42 25.16
CA TRP A 692 -15.73 -30.11 26.51
C TRP A 692 -15.56 -31.39 27.31
N VAL A 693 -14.33 -31.61 27.82
CA VAL A 693 -13.99 -32.75 28.67
C VAL A 693 -13.92 -32.25 30.11
N GLU A 694 -14.98 -32.47 30.87
CA GLU A 694 -15.08 -32.14 32.31
C GLU A 694 -14.48 -33.26 33.14
N ILE A 695 -13.31 -33.05 33.73
CA ILE A 695 -12.61 -34.05 34.54
C ILE A 695 -13.29 -34.21 35.89
N ASP A 696 -13.75 -35.41 36.18
CA ASP A 696 -14.15 -35.80 37.53
C ASP A 696 -12.90 -36.02 38.38
N ARG A 697 -12.51 -35.01 39.13
CA ARG A 697 -11.27 -34.99 39.90
C ARG A 697 -11.28 -36.03 41.01
N ASP A 698 -12.44 -36.35 41.57
CA ASP A 698 -12.59 -37.36 42.63
C ASP A 698 -12.45 -38.78 42.09
N ALA A 699 -13.07 -39.05 40.93
CA ALA A 699 -12.93 -40.34 40.26
C ALA A 699 -11.49 -40.54 39.77
N ALA A 700 -10.90 -39.52 39.15
CA ALA A 700 -9.51 -39.55 38.66
C ALA A 700 -8.51 -39.76 39.81
N SER A 701 -8.68 -39.07 40.94
CA SER A 701 -7.80 -39.19 42.10
C SER A 701 -7.84 -40.58 42.72
N ARG A 702 -9.04 -41.23 42.78
CA ARG A 702 -9.17 -42.61 43.28
C ARG A 702 -8.40 -43.62 42.43
N LEU A 703 -8.24 -43.35 41.14
CA LEU A 703 -7.50 -44.18 40.20
C LEU A 703 -6.02 -43.73 40.02
N GLY A 704 -5.62 -42.67 40.73
CA GLY A 704 -4.28 -42.10 40.66
C GLY A 704 -3.99 -41.43 39.28
N ILE A 705 -5.03 -40.97 38.63
CA ILE A 705 -4.94 -40.30 37.32
C ILE A 705 -4.92 -38.79 37.55
N THR A 706 -3.91 -38.10 37.01
CA THR A 706 -3.81 -36.65 37.07
C THR A 706 -4.39 -35.99 35.82
N ALA A 707 -4.74 -34.72 35.89
CA ALA A 707 -5.16 -33.96 34.70
C ALA A 707 -4.11 -33.99 33.59
N ALA A 708 -2.83 -33.93 33.97
CA ALA A 708 -1.73 -34.01 32.99
C ALA A 708 -1.72 -35.31 32.18
N VAL A 709 -2.04 -36.45 32.79
CA VAL A 709 -2.15 -37.76 32.10
C VAL A 709 -3.27 -37.74 31.07
N ILE A 710 -4.42 -37.11 31.45
CA ILE A 710 -5.57 -36.97 30.54
C ILE A 710 -5.22 -36.04 29.39
N ASP A 711 -4.63 -34.90 29.66
CA ASP A 711 -4.21 -33.92 28.64
C ASP A 711 -3.19 -34.52 27.68
N GLU A 712 -2.18 -35.27 28.19
CA GLU A 712 -1.19 -35.97 27.33
C GLU A 712 -1.87 -37.02 26.43
N ALA A 713 -2.82 -37.79 26.97
CA ALA A 713 -3.52 -38.80 26.16
C ALA A 713 -4.37 -38.17 25.06
N LEU A 714 -5.04 -37.05 25.34
CA LEU A 714 -5.80 -36.30 24.34
C LEU A 714 -4.91 -35.66 23.31
N TYR A 715 -3.77 -35.09 23.73
CA TYR A 715 -2.80 -34.49 22.82
C TYR A 715 -2.16 -35.53 21.90
N ASP A 716 -1.74 -36.69 22.43
CA ASP A 716 -1.19 -37.81 21.65
C ASP A 716 -2.23 -38.38 20.67
N ALA A 717 -3.52 -38.36 21.01
CA ALA A 717 -4.59 -38.90 20.18
C ALA A 717 -5.03 -37.97 19.06
N PHE A 718 -5.23 -36.66 19.34
CA PHE A 718 -5.96 -35.74 18.48
C PHE A 718 -5.15 -34.51 18.04
N GLY A 719 -4.03 -34.18 18.70
CA GLY A 719 -3.26 -32.98 18.50
C GLY A 719 -2.29 -33.02 17.31
N GLN A 720 -2.24 -34.08 16.52
CA GLN A 720 -1.19 -34.31 15.51
C GLN A 720 0.21 -34.06 16.12
N ARG A 721 0.46 -34.71 17.26
CA ARG A 721 1.65 -34.44 18.06
C ARG A 721 2.91 -34.80 17.33
N LEU A 722 3.83 -33.82 17.24
CA LEU A 722 5.16 -34.02 16.67
C LEU A 722 6.06 -34.68 17.74
N ILE A 723 6.32 -35.97 17.59
CA ILE A 723 7.00 -36.77 18.62
C ILE A 723 8.47 -37.04 18.36
N SER A 724 8.91 -37.02 17.11
CA SER A 724 10.31 -37.26 16.75
C SER A 724 10.67 -36.58 15.45
N THR A 725 11.98 -36.52 15.14
CA THR A 725 12.51 -35.95 13.91
C THR A 725 13.44 -36.95 13.22
N VAL A 726 13.24 -37.19 11.94
CA VAL A 726 14.14 -37.93 11.07
C VAL A 726 15.08 -36.95 10.39
N PHE A 727 16.37 -37.09 10.59
CA PHE A 727 17.41 -36.24 10.01
C PHE A 727 17.93 -36.87 8.72
N THR A 728 17.94 -36.10 7.64
CA THR A 728 18.60 -36.45 6.38
C THR A 728 19.74 -35.48 6.09
N GLN A 729 20.46 -35.69 5.01
CA GLN A 729 21.58 -34.81 4.64
C GLN A 729 21.11 -33.40 4.25
N SER A 730 19.89 -33.25 3.74
CA SER A 730 19.37 -32.00 3.18
C SER A 730 18.15 -31.42 3.93
N ASN A 731 17.46 -32.24 4.73
CA ASN A 731 16.19 -31.81 5.36
C ASN A 731 15.92 -32.59 6.65
N GLN A 732 14.91 -32.15 7.39
CA GLN A 732 14.39 -32.78 8.60
C GLN A 732 12.91 -33.06 8.39
N TYR A 733 12.50 -34.29 8.67
CA TYR A 733 11.10 -34.72 8.59
C TYR A 733 10.57 -35.07 9.96
N ARG A 734 9.31 -34.73 10.19
CA ARG A 734 8.66 -34.98 11.49
C ARG A 734 8.03 -36.36 11.53
N VAL A 735 7.94 -36.90 12.73
CA VAL A 735 7.12 -38.09 13.04
C VAL A 735 5.92 -37.59 13.84
N VAL A 736 4.73 -37.87 13.30
CA VAL A 736 3.45 -37.41 13.86
C VAL A 736 2.74 -38.58 14.52
N LEU A 737 2.29 -38.42 15.75
CA LEU A 737 1.45 -39.39 16.46
C LEU A 737 -0.01 -38.91 16.42
N GLU A 738 -0.91 -39.82 16.08
CA GLU A 738 -2.35 -39.59 16.07
C GLU A 738 -3.11 -40.93 16.13
N VAL A 739 -4.40 -40.90 16.43
CA VAL A 739 -5.25 -42.09 16.29
C VAL A 739 -5.65 -42.31 14.83
N LEU A 740 -6.01 -43.53 14.46
CA LEU A 740 -6.53 -43.88 13.14
C LEU A 740 -7.71 -42.96 12.76
N PRO A 741 -7.87 -42.59 11.45
CA PRO A 741 -8.92 -41.70 11.01
C PRO A 741 -10.33 -42.00 11.47
N GLN A 742 -10.67 -43.28 11.63
CA GLN A 742 -11.99 -43.71 12.08
C GLN A 742 -12.31 -43.36 13.57
N PHE A 743 -11.27 -43.12 14.39
CA PHE A 743 -11.40 -42.74 15.79
C PHE A 743 -11.30 -41.21 16.03
N ARG A 744 -11.43 -40.38 14.99
CA ARG A 744 -11.38 -38.91 15.12
C ARG A 744 -12.50 -38.19 14.36
N GLN A 745 -13.61 -38.86 14.08
CA GLN A 745 -14.68 -38.32 13.25
C GLN A 745 -15.80 -37.63 14.05
N SER A 746 -15.94 -37.97 15.33
CA SER A 746 -17.01 -37.44 16.15
C SER A 746 -16.62 -37.40 17.64
N PRO A 747 -17.35 -36.68 18.50
CA PRO A 747 -17.11 -36.66 19.96
C PRO A 747 -17.16 -38.04 20.62
N GLN A 748 -17.98 -38.97 20.10
CA GLN A 748 -18.05 -40.35 20.56
C GLN A 748 -16.75 -41.14 20.41
N SER A 749 -15.84 -40.67 19.59
CA SER A 749 -14.49 -41.24 19.44
C SER A 749 -13.68 -41.16 20.75
N LEU A 750 -14.01 -40.24 21.65
CA LEU A 750 -13.38 -40.12 22.98
C LEU A 750 -13.66 -41.32 23.90
N ASP A 751 -14.73 -42.05 23.68
CA ASP A 751 -15.05 -43.28 24.44
C ASP A 751 -14.05 -44.40 24.22
N HIS A 752 -13.29 -44.33 23.09
CA HIS A 752 -12.27 -45.32 22.77
C HIS A 752 -10.88 -44.95 23.33
N ILE A 753 -10.73 -43.76 23.91
CA ILE A 753 -9.46 -43.32 24.52
C ILE A 753 -9.37 -43.91 25.93
N HIS A 754 -8.20 -44.50 26.22
CA HIS A 754 -7.88 -45.06 27.51
C HIS A 754 -6.73 -44.31 28.15
N VAL A 755 -6.81 -44.15 29.47
CA VAL A 755 -5.78 -43.48 30.27
C VAL A 755 -5.21 -44.48 31.31
N PRO A 756 -3.89 -44.41 31.57
CA PRO A 756 -3.29 -45.32 32.55
C PRO A 756 -3.60 -44.89 33.97
N THR A 757 -3.96 -45.85 34.82
CA THR A 757 -4.03 -45.69 36.28
C THR A 757 -2.60 -45.70 36.86
N ALA A 758 -2.48 -45.37 38.18
CA ALA A 758 -1.24 -45.49 38.91
C ALA A 758 -0.65 -46.92 38.93
N SER A 759 -1.52 -47.97 38.79
CA SER A 759 -1.10 -49.38 38.71
C SER A 759 -0.74 -49.82 37.27
N GLY A 760 -0.86 -48.94 36.25
CA GLY A 760 -0.66 -49.26 34.85
C GLY A 760 -1.83 -49.88 34.13
N ALA A 761 -2.96 -50.09 34.79
CA ALA A 761 -4.19 -50.57 34.15
C ALA A 761 -4.78 -49.47 33.25
N GLN A 762 -5.30 -49.87 32.08
CA GLN A 762 -5.94 -48.92 31.14
C GLN A 762 -7.43 -48.81 31.44
N VAL A 763 -7.92 -47.60 31.69
CA VAL A 763 -9.34 -47.31 31.89
C VAL A 763 -9.88 -46.34 30.85
N PRO A 764 -11.12 -46.50 30.38
CA PRO A 764 -11.72 -45.57 29.46
C PRO A 764 -11.76 -44.15 30.03
N LEU A 765 -11.51 -43.14 29.18
CA LEU A 765 -11.59 -41.73 29.57
C LEU A 765 -12.94 -41.36 30.19
N SER A 766 -14.04 -41.94 29.71
CA SER A 766 -15.39 -41.75 30.21
C SER A 766 -15.59 -42.20 31.69
N SER A 767 -14.65 -42.97 32.26
CA SER A 767 -14.67 -43.34 33.69
C SER A 767 -14.23 -42.22 34.64
N VAL A 768 -13.51 -41.21 34.11
CA VAL A 768 -12.88 -40.12 34.87
C VAL A 768 -13.23 -38.75 34.31
N ALA A 769 -14.02 -38.69 33.25
CA ALA A 769 -14.41 -37.42 32.62
C ALA A 769 -15.83 -37.52 32.02
N ARG A 770 -16.56 -36.41 32.07
CA ARG A 770 -17.83 -36.23 31.36
C ARG A 770 -17.58 -35.46 30.07
N ILE A 771 -18.14 -35.94 28.97
CA ILE A 771 -18.01 -35.33 27.66
C ILE A 771 -19.30 -34.59 27.34
N SER A 772 -19.20 -33.31 26.97
CA SER A 772 -20.34 -32.48 26.55
C SER A 772 -19.95 -31.66 25.31
N GLU A 773 -20.94 -31.25 24.53
CA GLU A 773 -20.73 -30.37 23.36
C GLU A 773 -21.09 -28.94 23.75
N GLY A 774 -20.30 -28.00 23.25
CA GLY A 774 -20.47 -26.57 23.47
C GLY A 774 -20.02 -25.75 22.27
N ARG A 775 -19.97 -24.45 22.46
CA ARG A 775 -19.42 -23.51 21.47
C ARG A 775 -18.17 -22.85 22.02
N THR A 776 -17.26 -22.49 21.12
CA THR A 776 -16.02 -21.81 21.47
C THR A 776 -15.61 -20.84 20.40
N VAL A 777 -14.72 -19.93 20.73
CA VAL A 777 -14.07 -19.04 19.75
C VAL A 777 -13.08 -19.83 18.90
N LEU A 778 -13.07 -19.56 17.58
CA LEU A 778 -12.11 -20.17 16.67
C LEU A 778 -10.80 -19.37 16.59
N ALA A 779 -10.85 -18.07 16.88
CA ALA A 779 -9.70 -17.19 16.97
C ALA A 779 -9.97 -16.09 17.99
N VAL A 780 -8.94 -15.73 18.75
CA VAL A 780 -8.92 -14.58 19.65
C VAL A 780 -8.04 -13.52 19.03
N ASN A 781 -8.65 -12.39 18.61
CA ASN A 781 -7.95 -11.23 18.12
C ASN A 781 -7.70 -10.24 19.25
N ARG A 782 -6.52 -9.61 19.27
CA ARG A 782 -6.14 -8.62 20.26
C ARG A 782 -5.45 -7.43 19.62
N LEU A 783 -5.64 -6.27 20.22
CA LEU A 783 -4.97 -5.03 19.88
C LEU A 783 -4.37 -4.45 21.16
N ASP A 784 -3.07 -4.16 21.14
CA ASP A 784 -2.36 -3.61 22.30
C ASP A 784 -2.64 -4.38 23.61
N GLN A 785 -2.65 -5.72 23.52
CA GLN A 785 -2.89 -6.69 24.60
C GLN A 785 -4.37 -6.85 25.03
N PHE A 786 -5.32 -6.12 24.44
CA PHE A 786 -6.74 -6.24 24.78
C PHE A 786 -7.49 -7.05 23.72
N PRO A 787 -8.44 -7.89 24.10
CA PRO A 787 -9.36 -8.53 23.15
C PRO A 787 -10.05 -7.50 22.28
N MET A 788 -10.18 -7.80 21.01
CA MET A 788 -10.85 -6.93 20.06
C MET A 788 -11.64 -7.72 19.01
N THR A 789 -12.54 -7.03 18.34
CA THR A 789 -13.15 -7.47 17.08
C THR A 789 -13.06 -6.35 16.05
N THR A 790 -12.78 -6.73 14.81
CA THR A 790 -12.75 -5.80 13.69
C THR A 790 -14.09 -5.82 12.97
N VAL A 791 -14.73 -4.68 12.88
CA VAL A 791 -15.87 -4.43 11.99
C VAL A 791 -15.29 -3.83 10.72
N SER A 792 -15.56 -4.46 9.59
CA SER A 792 -15.09 -4.00 8.31
C SER A 792 -16.24 -3.80 7.33
N PHE A 793 -16.07 -2.84 6.39
CA PHE A 793 -17.10 -2.43 5.46
C PHE A 793 -16.51 -1.93 4.14
N ASN A 794 -17.31 -1.95 3.10
CA ASN A 794 -17.09 -1.24 1.86
C ASN A 794 -18.00 -0.02 1.77
N LEU A 795 -17.72 0.92 0.88
CA LEU A 795 -18.64 2.00 0.56
C LEU A 795 -19.69 1.54 -0.45
N ALA A 796 -20.92 1.92 -0.24
CA ALA A 796 -21.98 1.72 -1.23
C ALA A 796 -21.69 2.55 -2.49
N PRO A 797 -22.17 2.16 -3.69
CA PRO A 797 -21.97 2.94 -4.91
C PRO A 797 -22.41 4.38 -4.74
N GLY A 798 -21.51 5.32 -5.01
CA GLY A 798 -21.75 6.76 -4.85
C GLY A 798 -21.69 7.31 -3.41
N ALA A 799 -21.39 6.48 -2.43
CA ALA A 799 -21.14 6.93 -1.05
C ALA A 799 -19.68 7.36 -0.86
N SER A 800 -19.46 8.38 -0.03
CA SER A 800 -18.13 8.87 0.34
C SER A 800 -17.69 8.32 1.72
N LEU A 801 -16.37 8.25 1.93
CA LEU A 801 -15.82 7.80 3.21
C LEU A 801 -16.22 8.74 4.36
N SER A 802 -16.27 10.06 4.12
CA SER A 802 -16.74 11.01 5.13
C SER A 802 -18.19 10.74 5.56
N GLY A 803 -19.10 10.50 4.60
CA GLY A 803 -20.49 10.16 4.91
C GLY A 803 -20.64 8.82 5.63
N ALA A 804 -19.78 7.85 5.31
CA ALA A 804 -19.76 6.56 6.00
C ALA A 804 -19.29 6.70 7.47
N VAL A 805 -18.22 7.46 7.72
CA VAL A 805 -17.70 7.72 9.08
C VAL A 805 -18.75 8.44 9.95
N GLU A 806 -19.42 9.46 9.40
CA GLU A 806 -20.50 10.18 10.09
C GLU A 806 -21.68 9.26 10.42
N ALA A 807 -22.09 8.42 9.45
CA ALA A 807 -23.18 7.47 9.62
C ALA A 807 -22.86 6.40 10.68
N ILE A 808 -21.62 5.88 10.70
CA ILE A 808 -21.17 4.93 11.73
C ILE A 808 -21.23 5.58 13.10
N SER A 809 -20.74 6.80 13.26
CA SER A 809 -20.77 7.54 14.52
C SER A 809 -22.22 7.80 15.00
N ALA A 810 -23.13 8.10 14.08
CA ALA A 810 -24.55 8.27 14.39
C ALA A 810 -25.19 6.96 14.87
N VAL A 811 -24.89 5.82 14.23
CA VAL A 811 -25.39 4.49 14.65
C VAL A 811 -24.83 4.09 16.00
N GLN A 812 -23.57 4.34 16.31
CA GLN A 812 -22.98 4.07 17.63
C GLN A 812 -23.73 4.82 18.74
N ALA A 813 -24.05 6.10 18.50
CA ALA A 813 -24.83 6.90 19.43
C ALA A 813 -26.29 6.40 19.55
N GLU A 814 -26.92 5.99 18.44
CA GLU A 814 -28.30 5.50 18.39
C GLU A 814 -28.49 4.22 19.19
N ILE A 815 -27.57 3.25 19.05
CA ILE A 815 -27.64 1.98 19.78
C ILE A 815 -27.21 2.11 21.24
N GLY A 816 -26.69 3.24 21.66
CA GLY A 816 -26.18 3.45 23.03
C GLY A 816 -24.96 2.55 23.33
N LEU A 817 -24.00 2.49 22.42
CA LEU A 817 -22.79 1.66 22.60
C LEU A 817 -22.09 2.03 23.92
N PRO A 818 -21.78 1.03 24.81
CA PRO A 818 -21.15 1.32 26.11
C PRO A 818 -19.81 2.06 25.93
N LEU A 819 -19.58 3.08 26.75
CA LEU A 819 -18.30 3.83 26.76
C LEU A 819 -17.09 2.96 27.15
N ALA A 820 -17.32 1.79 27.74
CA ALA A 820 -16.28 0.82 28.05
C ALA A 820 -15.72 0.10 26.78
N ILE A 821 -16.43 0.19 25.66
CA ILE A 821 -15.95 -0.33 24.37
C ILE A 821 -15.21 0.81 23.67
N ASP A 822 -13.90 0.65 23.55
CA ASP A 822 -13.09 1.58 22.77
C ASP A 822 -13.26 1.29 21.28
N THR A 823 -13.61 2.32 20.49
CA THR A 823 -13.84 2.19 19.06
C THR A 823 -12.83 3.06 18.32
N ARG A 824 -12.07 2.48 17.38
CA ARG A 824 -11.07 3.19 16.59
C ARG A 824 -11.15 2.76 15.14
N PHE A 825 -11.10 3.73 14.23
CA PHE A 825 -10.83 3.41 12.83
C PHE A 825 -9.40 2.94 12.67
N GLN A 826 -9.15 2.10 11.67
CA GLN A 826 -7.83 1.54 11.36
C GLN A 826 -7.47 1.77 9.89
N GLY A 827 -6.16 1.66 9.58
CA GLY A 827 -5.66 1.73 8.22
C GLY A 827 -6.09 3.00 7.48
N ALA A 828 -6.61 2.83 6.28
CA ALA A 828 -7.03 3.93 5.40
C ALA A 828 -8.10 4.84 6.02
N ALA A 829 -9.04 4.31 6.82
CA ALA A 829 -10.07 5.11 7.48
C ALA A 829 -9.49 6.01 8.59
N LEU A 830 -8.52 5.52 9.37
CA LEU A 830 -7.80 6.32 10.37
C LEU A 830 -6.96 7.41 9.69
N ALA A 831 -6.21 7.06 8.66
CA ALA A 831 -5.38 8.01 7.93
C ALA A 831 -6.22 9.11 7.27
N PHE A 832 -7.43 8.79 6.81
CA PHE A 832 -8.39 9.75 6.30
C PHE A 832 -8.85 10.74 7.38
N GLN A 833 -9.23 10.27 8.57
CA GLN A 833 -9.63 11.15 9.68
C GLN A 833 -8.50 12.12 10.06
N ASN A 834 -7.28 11.61 10.27
CA ASN A 834 -6.11 12.43 10.62
C ASN A 834 -5.81 13.47 9.53
N SER A 835 -6.03 13.12 8.26
CA SER A 835 -5.82 13.99 7.12
C SER A 835 -6.85 15.10 7.02
N LEU A 836 -8.13 14.82 7.29
CA LEU A 836 -9.18 15.87 7.28
C LEU A 836 -8.93 16.95 8.33
N ASP A 837 -8.53 16.56 9.54
CA ASP A 837 -8.24 17.49 10.63
C ASP A 837 -7.07 18.42 10.29
N SER A 838 -6.10 17.96 9.53
CA SER A 838 -4.93 18.75 9.12
C SER A 838 -5.16 19.61 7.86
N THR A 839 -6.10 19.26 6.98
CA THR A 839 -6.28 19.88 5.66
C THR A 839 -6.57 21.39 5.74
N LEU A 840 -7.47 21.80 6.62
CA LEU A 840 -7.80 23.24 6.80
C LEU A 840 -6.59 24.04 7.28
N TRP A 841 -5.80 23.48 8.19
CA TRP A 841 -4.58 24.11 8.69
C TRP A 841 -3.51 24.20 7.61
N LEU A 842 -3.41 23.20 6.71
CA LEU A 842 -2.47 23.20 5.57
C LEU A 842 -2.82 24.30 4.57
N ILE A 843 -4.09 24.43 4.20
CA ILE A 843 -4.56 25.49 3.30
C ILE A 843 -4.30 26.86 3.93
N LEU A 844 -4.63 27.02 5.22
CA LEU A 844 -4.37 28.27 5.95
C LEU A 844 -2.86 28.57 6.00
N ALA A 845 -2.02 27.57 6.30
CA ALA A 845 -0.57 27.72 6.32
C ALA A 845 -0.03 28.13 4.94
N ALA A 846 -0.55 27.54 3.85
CA ALA A 846 -0.18 27.91 2.49
C ALA A 846 -0.52 29.38 2.18
N VAL A 847 -1.72 29.83 2.55
CA VAL A 847 -2.15 31.22 2.37
C VAL A 847 -1.30 32.18 3.22
N VAL A 848 -1.02 31.83 4.47
CA VAL A 848 -0.21 32.67 5.39
C VAL A 848 1.24 32.76 4.90
N THR A 849 1.85 31.62 4.55
CA THR A 849 3.22 31.58 4.01
C THR A 849 3.33 32.43 2.76
N MET A 850 2.33 32.32 1.89
CA MET A 850 2.24 33.14 0.69
C MET A 850 2.11 34.63 0.99
N TYR A 851 1.24 34.99 1.94
CA TYR A 851 1.08 36.38 2.37
C TYR A 851 2.41 36.98 2.85
N ILE A 852 3.15 36.22 3.67
CA ILE A 852 4.44 36.64 4.22
C ILE A 852 5.45 36.84 3.07
N VAL A 853 5.58 35.85 2.18
CA VAL A 853 6.55 35.93 1.05
C VAL A 853 6.22 37.11 0.14
N LEU A 854 4.97 37.28 -0.23
CA LEU A 854 4.54 38.43 -1.03
C LEU A 854 4.72 39.77 -0.31
N GLY A 855 4.46 39.81 1.01
CA GLY A 855 4.67 40.99 1.85
C GLY A 855 6.14 41.44 1.84
N ILE A 856 7.07 40.48 1.97
CA ILE A 856 8.52 40.73 1.90
C ILE A 856 8.93 41.18 0.49
N LEU A 857 8.43 40.53 -0.56
CA LEU A 857 8.79 40.84 -1.95
C LEU A 857 8.32 42.22 -2.41
N TYR A 858 7.12 42.62 -1.99
CA TYR A 858 6.52 43.91 -2.39
C TYR A 858 6.72 45.02 -1.38
N GLU A 859 7.31 44.77 -0.20
CA GLU A 859 7.42 45.69 0.92
C GLU A 859 6.08 46.39 1.24
N SER A 860 4.97 45.62 1.18
CA SER A 860 3.61 46.11 1.31
C SER A 860 2.71 45.10 2.01
N TYR A 861 1.83 45.62 2.90
CA TYR A 861 0.80 44.80 3.55
C TYR A 861 -0.49 44.67 2.70
N ILE A 862 -0.69 45.54 1.70
CA ILE A 862 -1.94 45.64 0.93
C ILE A 862 -1.86 44.80 -0.37
N HIS A 863 -0.76 44.88 -1.09
CA HIS A 863 -0.60 44.14 -2.37
C HIS A 863 -0.72 42.63 -2.23
N PRO A 864 -0.18 41.96 -1.18
CA PRO A 864 -0.43 40.55 -0.96
C PRO A 864 -1.92 40.20 -0.86
N ILE A 865 -2.73 41.04 -0.16
CA ILE A 865 -4.18 40.80 -0.03
C ILE A 865 -4.86 40.91 -1.40
N THR A 866 -4.47 41.89 -2.21
CA THR A 866 -5.00 42.06 -3.58
C THR A 866 -4.72 40.84 -4.43
N ILE A 867 -3.51 40.26 -4.33
CA ILE A 867 -3.08 39.08 -5.08
C ILE A 867 -3.85 37.83 -4.57
N LEU A 868 -3.92 37.65 -3.26
CA LEU A 868 -4.56 36.48 -2.64
C LEU A 868 -6.09 36.48 -2.80
N SER A 869 -6.71 37.65 -3.07
CA SER A 869 -8.15 37.74 -3.34
C SER A 869 -8.62 36.98 -4.60
N THR A 870 -7.70 36.56 -5.44
CA THR A 870 -8.01 35.74 -6.63
C THR A 870 -8.11 34.24 -6.32
N LEU A 871 -7.65 33.78 -5.15
CA LEU A 871 -7.60 32.38 -4.78
C LEU A 871 -8.99 31.70 -4.69
N PRO A 872 -10.03 32.33 -4.12
CA PRO A 872 -11.34 31.71 -4.04
C PRO A 872 -11.89 31.28 -5.40
N SER A 873 -11.59 32.00 -6.46
CA SER A 873 -12.07 31.68 -7.82
C SER A 873 -11.51 30.36 -8.35
N ALA A 874 -10.26 30.05 -8.04
CA ALA A 874 -9.63 28.80 -8.43
C ALA A 874 -10.19 27.60 -7.64
N GLY A 875 -10.39 27.78 -6.33
CA GLY A 875 -11.01 26.76 -5.50
C GLY A 875 -12.43 26.40 -5.96
N VAL A 876 -13.23 27.39 -6.31
CA VAL A 876 -14.56 27.18 -6.87
C VAL A 876 -14.51 26.41 -8.17
N GLY A 877 -13.61 26.74 -9.10
CA GLY A 877 -13.44 26.04 -10.36
C GLY A 877 -13.02 24.58 -10.18
N ALA A 878 -12.11 24.33 -9.25
CA ALA A 878 -11.66 22.98 -8.90
C ALA A 878 -12.80 22.12 -8.33
N LEU A 879 -13.52 22.64 -7.35
CA LEU A 879 -14.63 21.91 -6.70
C LEU A 879 -15.80 21.68 -7.67
N LEU A 880 -16.07 22.64 -8.56
CA LEU A 880 -17.10 22.50 -9.60
C LEU A 880 -16.73 21.38 -10.59
N ALA A 881 -15.47 21.28 -10.99
CA ALA A 881 -15.00 20.22 -11.88
C ALA A 881 -15.16 18.84 -11.23
N LEU A 882 -14.81 18.68 -9.95
CA LEU A 882 -15.01 17.44 -9.21
C LEU A 882 -16.50 17.08 -9.08
N LEU A 883 -17.36 18.06 -8.79
CA LEU A 883 -18.79 17.86 -8.66
C LEU A 883 -19.43 17.41 -10.00
N ILE A 884 -19.04 18.03 -11.11
CA ILE A 884 -19.54 17.69 -12.44
C ILE A 884 -19.08 16.29 -12.88
N SER A 885 -17.86 15.92 -12.55
CA SER A 885 -17.32 14.60 -12.89
C SER A 885 -17.79 13.49 -11.96
N GLY A 886 -18.44 13.83 -10.82
CA GLY A 886 -18.80 12.87 -9.79
C GLY A 886 -17.59 12.25 -9.06
N THR A 887 -16.45 12.95 -9.07
CA THR A 887 -15.22 12.51 -8.41
C THR A 887 -15.16 13.10 -7.00
N ASP A 888 -14.79 12.29 -6.02
CA ASP A 888 -14.62 12.74 -4.65
C ASP A 888 -13.43 13.72 -4.53
N LEU A 889 -13.51 14.62 -3.56
CA LEU A 889 -12.36 15.42 -3.15
C LEU A 889 -11.46 14.55 -2.28
N ASP A 890 -10.51 13.91 -2.92
CA ASP A 890 -9.49 13.07 -2.28
C ASP A 890 -8.22 13.87 -1.93
N MET A 891 -7.24 13.20 -1.35
CA MET A 891 -5.96 13.83 -1.00
C MET A 891 -5.23 14.40 -2.20
N ILE A 892 -5.32 13.77 -3.35
CA ILE A 892 -4.68 14.22 -4.59
C ILE A 892 -5.38 15.48 -5.12
N GLY A 893 -6.70 15.53 -5.04
CA GLY A 893 -7.50 16.70 -5.35
C GLY A 893 -7.17 17.90 -4.44
N ILE A 894 -6.98 17.67 -3.14
CA ILE A 894 -6.57 18.70 -2.17
C ILE A 894 -5.22 19.29 -2.57
N ILE A 895 -4.24 18.47 -2.95
CA ILE A 895 -2.95 18.94 -3.44
C ILE A 895 -3.10 19.75 -4.73
N GLY A 896 -3.98 19.33 -5.63
CA GLY A 896 -4.33 20.09 -6.81
C GLY A 896 -4.82 21.50 -6.46
N ILE A 897 -5.66 21.64 -5.41
CA ILE A 897 -6.11 22.95 -4.91
C ILE A 897 -4.94 23.76 -4.36
N ILE A 898 -4.05 23.17 -3.58
CA ILE A 898 -2.85 23.84 -3.05
C ILE A 898 -1.95 24.32 -4.20
N LEU A 899 -1.75 23.53 -5.22
CA LEU A 899 -0.99 23.91 -6.42
C LEU A 899 -1.66 25.06 -7.17
N LEU A 900 -2.98 25.06 -7.29
CA LEU A 900 -3.73 26.16 -7.90
C LEU A 900 -3.52 27.48 -7.18
N ILE A 901 -3.39 27.47 -5.83
CA ILE A 901 -3.00 28.65 -5.05
C ILE A 901 -1.69 29.23 -5.57
N GLY A 902 -0.72 28.38 -5.94
CA GLY A 902 0.56 28.78 -6.50
C GLY A 902 0.46 29.41 -7.89
N ILE A 903 -0.36 28.83 -8.77
CA ILE A 903 -0.44 29.22 -10.18
C ILE A 903 -1.26 30.46 -10.39
N VAL A 904 -2.45 30.50 -9.83
CA VAL A 904 -3.45 31.55 -10.11
C VAL A 904 -2.97 32.92 -9.71
N LYS A 905 -2.30 33.05 -8.57
CA LYS A 905 -1.72 34.32 -8.11
C LYS A 905 -0.70 34.91 -9.09
N LYS A 906 -0.05 34.11 -9.89
CA LYS A 906 0.97 34.55 -10.84
C LYS A 906 0.43 35.57 -11.82
N ASN A 907 -0.78 35.35 -12.32
CA ASN A 907 -1.45 36.26 -13.23
C ASN A 907 -1.70 37.62 -12.56
N ALA A 908 -2.14 37.61 -11.32
CA ALA A 908 -2.34 38.82 -10.51
C ALA A 908 -0.99 39.52 -10.21
N ILE A 909 0.07 38.77 -9.86
CA ILE A 909 1.41 39.30 -9.63
C ILE A 909 1.91 40.04 -10.88
N MET A 910 1.87 39.40 -12.06
CA MET A 910 2.34 40.01 -13.30
C MET A 910 1.59 41.32 -13.63
N MET A 911 0.30 41.35 -13.39
CA MET A 911 -0.52 42.54 -13.65
C MET A 911 -0.21 43.67 -12.67
N ILE A 912 -0.11 43.35 -11.38
CA ILE A 912 0.15 44.35 -10.31
C ILE A 912 1.58 44.90 -10.42
N ASP A 913 2.57 44.04 -10.72
CA ASP A 913 3.97 44.44 -10.88
C ASP A 913 4.14 45.48 -11.95
N PHE A 914 3.51 45.27 -13.13
CA PHE A 914 3.49 46.24 -14.20
C PHE A 914 2.74 47.52 -13.92
N ALA A 915 1.62 47.42 -13.18
CA ALA A 915 0.87 48.60 -12.73
C ALA A 915 1.72 49.45 -11.79
N LEU A 916 2.40 48.83 -10.82
CA LEU A 916 3.27 49.50 -9.86
C LEU A 916 4.49 50.13 -10.56
N GLU A 917 5.07 49.46 -11.55
CA GLU A 917 6.16 50.00 -12.35
C GLU A 917 5.69 51.25 -13.14
N ALA A 918 4.50 51.20 -13.72
CA ALA A 918 3.90 52.32 -14.42
C ALA A 918 3.63 53.52 -13.51
N GLU A 919 3.11 53.26 -12.29
CA GLU A 919 2.91 54.31 -11.29
C GLU A 919 4.23 54.93 -10.80
N ARG A 920 5.21 54.09 -10.42
CA ARG A 920 6.47 54.51 -9.79
C ARG A 920 7.44 55.17 -10.74
N LYS A 921 7.58 54.62 -12.00
CA LYS A 921 8.55 55.12 -12.99
C LYS A 921 7.97 56.18 -13.95
N ARG A 922 6.68 56.06 -14.30
CA ARG A 922 6.05 56.93 -15.30
C ARG A 922 5.03 57.89 -14.67
N GLY A 923 4.70 57.78 -13.37
CA GLY A 923 3.81 58.67 -12.66
C GLY A 923 2.34 58.60 -13.10
N LEU A 924 1.91 57.49 -13.72
CA LEU A 924 0.52 57.32 -14.19
C LEU A 924 -0.46 57.24 -13.00
N ALA A 925 -1.70 57.66 -13.21
CA ALA A 925 -2.76 57.47 -12.26
C ALA A 925 -3.06 55.95 -12.11
N PRO A 926 -3.42 55.43 -10.91
CA PRO A 926 -3.63 54.00 -10.68
C PRO A 926 -4.64 53.37 -11.63
N ARG A 927 -5.68 54.09 -12.03
CA ARG A 927 -6.68 53.63 -13.00
C ARG A 927 -6.07 53.43 -14.40
N GLU A 928 -5.20 54.35 -14.84
CA GLU A 928 -4.53 54.28 -16.13
C GLU A 928 -3.43 53.23 -16.09
N ALA A 929 -2.67 53.14 -14.98
CA ALA A 929 -1.62 52.18 -14.77
C ALA A 929 -2.11 50.74 -14.80
N ILE A 930 -3.17 50.43 -14.11
CA ILE A 930 -3.73 49.05 -14.08
C ILE A 930 -4.43 48.70 -15.40
N HIS A 931 -5.06 49.65 -16.07
CA HIS A 931 -5.65 49.46 -17.38
C HIS A 931 -4.59 49.16 -18.45
N GLU A 932 -3.53 49.91 -18.46
CA GLU A 932 -2.40 49.68 -19.38
C GLU A 932 -1.72 48.33 -19.10
N ALA A 933 -1.47 48.01 -17.82
CA ALA A 933 -0.92 46.77 -17.39
C ALA A 933 -1.82 45.57 -17.79
N ALA A 934 -3.13 45.67 -17.64
CA ALA A 934 -4.07 44.61 -18.04
C ALA A 934 -4.05 44.36 -19.54
N LEU A 935 -3.98 45.40 -20.37
CA LEU A 935 -3.89 45.25 -21.86
C LEU A 935 -2.56 44.66 -22.29
N LEU A 936 -1.43 45.16 -21.76
CA LEU A 936 -0.10 44.68 -22.12
C LEU A 936 0.17 43.25 -21.70
N ARG A 937 -0.41 42.84 -20.54
CA ARG A 937 -0.20 41.50 -19.97
C ARG A 937 -1.25 40.50 -20.36
N PHE A 938 -2.30 40.89 -21.07
CA PHE A 938 -3.38 39.96 -21.47
C PHE A 938 -2.87 38.75 -22.24
N ARG A 939 -2.05 38.97 -23.28
CA ARG A 939 -1.50 37.92 -24.13
C ARG A 939 -0.57 36.98 -23.37
N PRO A 940 0.42 37.43 -22.57
CA PRO A 940 1.25 36.56 -21.74
C PRO A 940 0.42 35.73 -20.74
N ILE A 941 -0.51 36.36 -20.02
CA ILE A 941 -1.36 35.68 -19.03
C ILE A 941 -2.19 34.58 -19.67
N LEU A 942 -2.81 34.87 -20.83
CA LEU A 942 -3.60 33.86 -21.55
C LEU A 942 -2.72 32.69 -22.04
N MET A 943 -1.54 33.00 -22.59
CA MET A 943 -0.61 32.01 -23.10
C MET A 943 -0.08 31.09 -22.00
N THR A 944 0.32 31.66 -20.87
CA THR A 944 0.86 30.90 -19.75
C THR A 944 -0.21 30.04 -19.06
N THR A 945 -1.44 30.53 -18.92
CA THR A 945 -2.53 29.74 -18.35
C THR A 945 -2.95 28.61 -19.28
N LEU A 946 -3.01 28.86 -20.60
CA LEU A 946 -3.29 27.79 -21.56
C LEU A 946 -2.15 26.74 -21.59
N ALA A 947 -0.90 27.15 -21.47
CA ALA A 947 0.21 26.20 -21.35
C ALA A 947 0.07 25.31 -20.11
N ALA A 948 -0.26 25.89 -18.96
CA ALA A 948 -0.51 25.12 -17.74
C ALA A 948 -1.74 24.20 -17.88
N LEU A 949 -2.82 24.68 -18.50
CA LEU A 949 -4.03 23.91 -18.75
C LEU A 949 -3.74 22.72 -19.68
N PHE A 950 -3.06 22.92 -20.79
CA PHE A 950 -2.69 21.85 -21.70
C PHE A 950 -1.64 20.92 -21.12
N GLY A 951 -0.81 21.37 -20.19
CA GLY A 951 0.09 20.52 -19.40
C GLY A 951 -0.67 19.59 -18.46
N ALA A 952 -1.81 20.03 -17.88
CA ALA A 952 -2.64 19.23 -17.01
C ALA A 952 -3.70 18.38 -17.75
N LEU A 953 -4.00 18.68 -19.01
CA LEU A 953 -5.04 17.99 -19.78
C LEU A 953 -4.79 16.49 -19.97
N PRO A 954 -3.55 16.00 -20.24
CA PRO A 954 -3.28 14.57 -20.33
C PRO A 954 -3.61 13.85 -19.01
N LEU A 955 -3.33 14.44 -17.85
CA LEU A 955 -3.67 13.85 -16.54
C LEU A 955 -5.20 13.77 -16.34
N MET A 956 -5.97 14.77 -16.79
CA MET A 956 -7.43 14.75 -16.70
C MET A 956 -8.05 13.69 -17.60
N LEU A 957 -7.48 13.49 -18.79
CA LEU A 957 -7.95 12.54 -19.79
C LEU A 957 -7.25 11.20 -19.74
N SER A 958 -6.44 10.96 -18.69
CA SER A 958 -5.67 9.74 -18.58
C SER A 958 -6.57 8.51 -18.55
N THR A 959 -6.10 7.46 -19.21
CA THR A 959 -6.74 6.13 -19.29
C THR A 959 -5.64 5.10 -19.06
N GLY A 960 -6.01 3.87 -18.71
CA GLY A 960 -5.04 2.81 -18.46
C GLY A 960 -4.74 2.64 -16.97
N THR A 961 -3.73 1.85 -16.67
CA THR A 961 -3.38 1.43 -15.30
C THR A 961 -2.97 2.62 -14.43
N GLY A 962 -3.60 2.77 -13.26
CA GLY A 962 -3.32 3.85 -12.31
C GLY A 962 -3.84 5.23 -12.73
N ALA A 963 -4.69 5.31 -13.77
CA ALA A 963 -5.33 6.56 -14.18
C ALA A 963 -6.17 7.19 -13.06
N GLU A 964 -6.74 6.36 -12.20
CA GLU A 964 -7.56 6.77 -11.06
C GLU A 964 -6.81 7.71 -10.11
N LEU A 965 -5.51 7.51 -9.90
CA LEU A 965 -4.68 8.41 -9.09
C LEU A 965 -4.41 9.75 -9.78
N ARG A 966 -4.40 9.81 -11.11
CA ARG A 966 -4.01 10.98 -11.89
C ARG A 966 -5.17 11.91 -12.22
N GLN A 967 -6.32 11.33 -12.49
CA GLN A 967 -7.52 12.08 -12.91
C GLN A 967 -7.98 13.15 -11.93
N PRO A 968 -8.06 12.94 -10.61
CA PRO A 968 -8.49 13.96 -9.66
C PRO A 968 -7.61 15.22 -9.72
N LEU A 969 -6.29 15.05 -9.83
CA LEU A 969 -5.35 16.16 -9.97
C LEU A 969 -5.55 16.92 -11.28
N GLY A 970 -5.68 16.18 -12.38
CA GLY A 970 -5.95 16.78 -13.70
C GLY A 970 -7.26 17.57 -13.72
N LEU A 971 -8.35 17.00 -13.16
CA LEU A 971 -9.66 17.65 -13.06
C LEU A 971 -9.64 18.94 -12.25
N VAL A 972 -9.02 18.89 -11.07
CA VAL A 972 -8.86 20.06 -10.19
C VAL A 972 -8.07 21.15 -10.89
N MET A 973 -6.94 20.79 -11.52
CA MET A 973 -6.08 21.73 -12.20
C MET A 973 -6.78 22.40 -13.40
N VAL A 974 -7.39 21.62 -14.26
CA VAL A 974 -8.07 22.14 -15.47
C VAL A 974 -9.29 22.98 -15.08
N GLY A 975 -10.15 22.48 -14.18
CA GLY A 975 -11.33 23.22 -13.72
C GLY A 975 -10.98 24.51 -13.00
N GLY A 976 -10.01 24.45 -12.09
CA GLY A 976 -9.51 25.61 -11.35
C GLY A 976 -8.89 26.68 -12.24
N LEU A 977 -8.06 26.26 -13.21
CA LEU A 977 -7.42 27.19 -14.17
C LEU A 977 -8.43 27.84 -15.11
N LEU A 978 -9.43 27.11 -15.62
CA LEU A 978 -10.45 27.64 -16.52
C LEU A 978 -11.26 28.76 -15.83
N VAL A 979 -11.80 28.49 -14.65
CA VAL A 979 -12.62 29.46 -13.91
C VAL A 979 -11.76 30.63 -13.43
N SER A 980 -10.59 30.33 -12.87
CA SER A 980 -9.68 31.36 -12.36
C SER A 980 -9.16 32.27 -13.45
N GLN A 981 -8.82 31.77 -14.63
CA GLN A 981 -8.32 32.59 -15.75
C GLN A 981 -9.30 33.73 -16.05
N VAL A 982 -10.56 33.38 -16.15
CA VAL A 982 -11.58 34.34 -16.47
C VAL A 982 -11.75 35.34 -15.34
N LEU A 983 -11.93 34.85 -14.10
CA LEU A 983 -12.18 35.72 -12.95
C LEU A 983 -10.99 36.62 -12.65
N THR A 984 -9.76 36.13 -12.70
CA THR A 984 -8.56 36.92 -12.38
C THR A 984 -8.38 38.10 -13.31
N LEU A 985 -8.66 37.95 -14.61
CA LEU A 985 -8.54 39.03 -15.57
C LEU A 985 -9.47 40.22 -15.24
N PHE A 986 -10.63 39.97 -14.62
CA PHE A 986 -11.59 41.01 -14.31
C PHE A 986 -11.53 41.47 -12.84
N THR A 987 -11.31 40.54 -11.91
CA THR A 987 -11.35 40.84 -10.48
C THR A 987 -10.09 41.57 -9.99
N THR A 988 -8.90 41.21 -10.50
CA THR A 988 -7.63 41.79 -10.08
C THR A 988 -7.60 43.32 -10.28
N PRO A 989 -7.96 43.88 -11.46
CA PRO A 989 -7.97 45.31 -11.66
C PRO A 989 -8.98 46.02 -10.73
N VAL A 990 -10.16 45.43 -10.52
CA VAL A 990 -11.21 46.02 -9.66
C VAL A 990 -10.75 46.09 -8.21
N ILE A 991 -10.20 44.98 -7.69
CA ILE A 991 -9.75 44.88 -6.30
C ILE A 991 -8.54 45.81 -6.07
N TYR A 992 -7.62 45.87 -7.02
CA TYR A 992 -6.48 46.81 -6.98
C TYR A 992 -6.96 48.26 -6.79
N LEU A 993 -7.93 48.71 -7.60
CA LEU A 993 -8.51 50.06 -7.49
C LEU A 993 -9.29 50.26 -6.19
N MET A 994 -9.96 49.25 -5.68
CA MET A 994 -10.67 49.31 -4.42
C MET A 994 -9.71 49.55 -3.25
N PHE A 995 -8.61 48.81 -3.18
CA PHE A 995 -7.61 48.97 -2.10
C PHE A 995 -6.82 50.29 -2.23
N ASP A 996 -6.50 50.75 -3.44
CA ASP A 996 -5.89 52.05 -3.66
C ASP A 996 -6.80 53.18 -3.10
N ARG A 997 -8.12 53.14 -3.37
CA ARG A 997 -9.07 54.10 -2.79
C ARG A 997 -9.10 54.05 -1.27
N LEU A 998 -9.05 52.85 -0.65
CA LEU A 998 -9.00 52.68 0.80
C LEU A 998 -7.69 53.24 1.40
N ALA A 999 -6.55 52.99 0.75
CA ALA A 999 -5.24 53.50 1.17
C ALA A 999 -5.20 55.01 1.13
N ARG A 1000 -5.71 55.64 0.08
CA ARG A 1000 -5.80 57.09 -0.05
C ARG A 1000 -6.75 57.74 0.97
N ARG A 1001 -7.87 57.12 1.31
CA ARG A 1001 -8.75 57.59 2.38
C ARG A 1001 -8.08 57.58 3.76
N ARG A 1002 -7.22 56.58 4.06
CA ARG A 1002 -6.45 56.52 5.31
C ARG A 1002 -5.26 57.50 5.30
N GLY A 1003 -4.58 57.68 4.19
CA GLY A 1003 -3.50 58.68 4.03
C GLY A 1003 -3.96 60.11 4.13
N GLY A 1004 -5.16 60.43 3.60
CA GLY A 1004 -5.78 61.74 3.71
C GLY A 1004 -6.22 62.09 5.16
N ALA A 1005 -6.68 61.14 5.94
CA ALA A 1005 -7.00 61.37 7.36
C ALA A 1005 -5.76 61.61 8.22
N GLY A 1006 -4.61 60.98 7.89
CA GLY A 1006 -3.33 61.20 8.60
C GLY A 1006 -2.65 62.54 8.26
N ALA A 1007 -2.84 63.07 7.05
CA ALA A 1007 -2.34 64.39 6.66
C ALA A 1007 -3.17 65.53 7.28
N ALA A 1008 -4.49 65.36 7.40
CA ALA A 1008 -5.35 66.33 8.07
C ALA A 1008 -5.09 66.39 9.60
N ALA A 1009 -4.69 65.28 10.23
CA ALA A 1009 -4.34 65.24 11.64
C ALA A 1009 -2.94 65.84 11.96
N ARG A 1010 -2.09 66.12 10.98
CA ARG A 1010 -0.79 66.78 11.14
C ARG A 1010 -0.79 68.27 10.81
N GLN A 1011 -1.94 68.83 10.43
CA GLN A 1011 -2.14 70.30 10.18
C GLN A 1011 -3.09 70.98 11.12
N ALA A 1012 -3.37 70.39 12.28
CA ALA A 1012 -4.03 71.13 13.36
C ALA A 1012 -2.98 71.74 14.31
N PRO A 1013 -2.99 73.04 14.61
CA PRO A 1013 -1.98 73.80 15.33
C PRO A 1013 -1.73 73.33 16.75
#